data_946b3e7537d8dbdff6464187f5c6b2c4
#
_entry.id   946b3e7537d8dbdff6464187f5c6b2c4
#
_cell.length_a   1.000
_cell.length_b   1.000
_cell.length_c   1.000
_cell.angle_alpha   90.00
_cell.angle_beta   90.00
_cell.angle_gamma   90.00
#
_symmetry.space_group_name_H-M   'P 1'
#
loop_
_entity.id
_entity.type
_entity.pdbx_description
1 polymer ?
#
loop_
_entity_poly.entity_id
_entity_poly.type
_entity_poly.pdbx_seq_one_letter_code
_entity_poly.pdbx_strand_id
1 'polypeptide(L)'
;MDAKDVCVEIENDEFYSKFLVDTVKPLVGENISVSDQVARLTQGIEKLGKSLEKQVLAKHNDLLTQASHISDLETTLGSVQSQVQGMLRGAEKLKDRVHTPHRALEEQTLMLERVQTTCNLLRHTSKILFLWNKLTSIKDNPPKEAIILFELSELISDYDFEGITLLEEVLNEVEHRKKELLENSTTLLQSSLLNGEKEKLLQCFKVFHNLQCTNEQIRNTVDSILGDLKKEIRTGLNVQMVSIEVKKSSSGRVAPGRANIMNAQDFKIKLWDNIEKLFKVDIYNSCTKVIMLQNVVNELHAIGNFRNIAKTFWSDLCTVFSTELDKSPLNVNQSVEIDFPRLLKCFNDLLSKLKCKDLEINRSSLTKWENSFLSKSLGKLLEPVRSMWHLNPVPSMEQLDSAVRTIAEALSISLGDKQLSISLANSVAKCIKQMNVEAEQRLSLDSDVAQILEPPTSAQQKNAELCNALYYFSSQIKRVLVNMNSMLPQESAQIVQNCLKDITSMPVLQLFAESIKNSLFIILMTMHDEPDLTRSDDPTGKSLSCSPYMKELQQFVSRCKDIYLSMFHERSALNNCCVNIAETTVQRFVQHVCNVKSISKFGRMKLQIDCKHLETALAPLVSDMSELGDHYRQLKALSLLLEKSPQDIAKSQSEGASLPYSLVMMCLFSFAGPQLLAPHVCAGWNVQKLMQWLDTHRREKERLDFVAGALQRYQNHVRQNQIATYDEVYPILLQLLEDGRQALKKQEK
;
A
#
# COMPACT_ATOMS: atom_id res chain seq x y z
N MET A 1 49.66 52.16 4.89
CA MET A 1 48.64 51.42 4.11
C MET A 1 49.40 50.60 3.08
N ASP A 2 49.26 49.29 3.16
CA ASP A 2 49.89 48.37 2.23
C ASP A 2 49.18 48.45 0.85
N ALA A 3 49.90 48.19 -0.22
CA ALA A 3 49.34 48.25 -1.58
C ALA A 3 48.12 47.32 -1.77
N LYS A 4 48.03 46.26 -0.94
CA LYS A 4 46.83 45.42 -0.87
C LYS A 4 45.61 46.17 -0.30
N ASP A 5 45.83 47.03 0.71
CA ASP A 5 44.76 47.83 1.31
C ASP A 5 44.21 48.83 0.32
N VAL A 6 45.11 49.44 -0.52
CA VAL A 6 44.70 50.42 -1.55
C VAL A 6 43.94 49.74 -2.71
N CYS A 7 44.34 48.53 -3.09
CA CYS A 7 43.58 47.75 -4.10
C CYS A 7 42.21 47.35 -3.56
N VAL A 8 42.11 46.87 -2.32
CA VAL A 8 40.88 46.48 -1.68
C VAL A 8 39.97 47.69 -1.44
N GLU A 9 40.57 48.87 -1.12
CA GLU A 9 39.80 50.10 -0.97
C GLU A 9 39.18 50.57 -2.30
N ILE A 10 39.92 50.41 -3.40
CA ILE A 10 39.44 50.71 -4.75
C ILE A 10 38.45 49.66 -5.25
N GLU A 11 38.64 48.36 -4.94
CA GLU A 11 37.66 47.31 -5.29
C GLU A 11 36.33 47.41 -4.50
N ASN A 12 36.36 47.89 -3.27
CA ASN A 12 35.20 48.06 -2.46
C ASN A 12 34.49 49.42 -2.61
N ASP A 13 35.10 50.37 -3.33
CA ASP A 13 34.46 51.63 -3.66
C ASP A 13 33.40 51.46 -4.73
N GLU A 14 32.18 51.89 -4.44
CA GLU A 14 31.00 51.69 -5.27
C GLU A 14 31.15 52.29 -6.66
N PHE A 15 31.95 53.33 -6.82
CA PHE A 15 32.22 53.96 -8.12
C PHE A 15 33.16 53.12 -8.97
N TYR A 16 34.29 52.65 -8.43
CA TYR A 16 35.27 51.88 -9.18
C TYR A 16 34.78 50.44 -9.43
N SER A 17 34.04 49.83 -8.53
CA SER A 17 33.46 48.52 -8.72
C SER A 17 32.45 48.49 -9.85
N LYS A 18 31.56 49.49 -9.96
CA LYS A 18 30.63 49.66 -11.08
C LYS A 18 31.38 49.87 -12.42
N PHE A 19 32.48 50.61 -12.41
CA PHE A 19 33.27 50.87 -13.63
C PHE A 19 34.02 49.66 -14.15
N LEU A 20 34.44 48.75 -13.25
CA LEU A 20 35.13 47.52 -13.59
C LEU A 20 34.21 46.43 -14.11
N VAL A 21 32.92 46.43 -13.70
CA VAL A 21 31.92 45.44 -14.08
C VAL A 21 31.19 45.78 -15.38
N ASP A 22 30.97 47.07 -15.66
CA ASP A 22 30.22 47.53 -16.83
C ASP A 22 31.07 48.16 -17.93
N THR A 23 31.82 47.36 -18.69
CA THR A 23 32.58 47.85 -19.87
C THR A 23 31.72 48.04 -21.13
N VAL A 24 30.40 47.90 -21.10
CA VAL A 24 29.58 47.85 -22.34
C VAL A 24 28.25 48.65 -22.29
N LYS A 25 27.95 49.46 -21.26
CA LYS A 25 26.77 50.33 -21.34
C LYS A 25 27.06 51.74 -20.86
N PRO A 26 26.66 52.80 -21.64
CA PRO A 26 26.81 54.16 -21.18
C PRO A 26 25.89 54.36 -19.97
N LEU A 27 26.45 54.84 -18.87
CA LEU A 27 25.73 55.24 -17.68
C LEU A 27 24.85 56.50 -18.00
N VAL A 28 23.62 56.21 -18.44
CA VAL A 28 22.59 57.25 -18.54
C VAL A 28 21.75 57.14 -17.26
N GLY A 29 21.98 58.02 -16.33
CA GLY A 29 21.10 58.07 -15.17
C GLY A 29 21.60 58.76 -13.88
N GLU A 30 22.83 59.18 -13.81
CA GLU A 30 23.27 60.01 -12.64
C GLU A 30 23.97 61.27 -13.11
N ASN A 31 23.56 62.44 -12.56
CA ASN A 31 24.06 63.78 -12.85
C ASN A 31 25.52 64.00 -12.36
N ILE A 32 26.43 63.15 -12.81
CA ILE A 32 27.85 63.37 -12.60
C ILE A 32 28.46 63.77 -13.94
N SER A 33 29.04 64.95 -13.97
CA SER A 33 29.66 65.47 -15.21
C SER A 33 30.80 64.50 -15.63
N VAL A 34 30.97 64.33 -16.95
CA VAL A 34 32.06 63.52 -17.49
C VAL A 34 33.43 63.96 -16.93
N SER A 35 33.60 65.26 -16.66
CA SER A 35 34.80 65.80 -16.02
C SER A 35 35.04 65.27 -14.63
N ASP A 36 33.98 65.05 -13.84
CA ASP A 36 34.11 64.53 -12.46
C ASP A 36 34.39 63.03 -12.47
N GLN A 37 33.86 62.30 -13.44
CA GLN A 37 34.19 60.89 -13.65
C GLN A 37 35.65 60.72 -14.04
N VAL A 38 36.15 61.53 -14.97
CA VAL A 38 37.57 61.54 -15.37
C VAL A 38 38.44 61.95 -14.19
N ALA A 39 38.04 62.99 -13.42
CA ALA A 39 38.80 63.40 -12.24
C ALA A 39 38.94 62.26 -11.21
N ARG A 40 37.85 61.55 -10.92
CA ARG A 40 37.89 60.43 -9.98
C ARG A 40 38.74 59.26 -10.50
N LEU A 41 38.65 58.91 -11.77
CA LEU A 41 39.47 57.88 -12.38
C LEU A 41 40.97 58.27 -12.37
N THR A 42 41.27 59.54 -12.66
CA THR A 42 42.65 60.09 -12.58
C THR A 42 43.16 60.00 -11.15
N GLN A 43 42.35 60.33 -10.16
CA GLN A 43 42.73 60.22 -8.75
C GLN A 43 42.98 58.76 -8.30
N GLY A 44 42.16 57.80 -8.81
CA GLY A 44 42.37 56.36 -8.60
C GLY A 44 43.70 55.88 -9.15
N ILE A 45 44.01 56.26 -10.39
CA ILE A 45 45.28 55.93 -11.07
C ILE A 45 46.47 56.53 -10.32
N GLU A 46 46.33 57.78 -9.82
CA GLU A 46 47.41 58.45 -9.08
C GLU A 46 47.66 57.75 -7.72
N LYS A 47 46.60 57.31 -7.01
CA LYS A 47 46.73 56.54 -5.77
C LYS A 47 47.42 55.17 -6.03
N LEU A 48 47.05 54.45 -7.08
CA LEU A 48 47.68 53.20 -7.48
C LEU A 48 49.15 53.41 -7.88
N GLY A 49 49.44 54.52 -8.63
CA GLY A 49 50.81 54.86 -9.03
C GLY A 49 51.71 55.11 -7.83
N LYS A 50 51.27 55.92 -6.85
CA LYS A 50 51.99 56.20 -5.62
C LYS A 50 52.16 54.95 -4.72
N SER A 51 51.24 54.06 -4.77
CA SER A 51 51.35 52.77 -4.03
C SER A 51 52.35 51.84 -4.69
N LEU A 52 52.35 51.75 -6.00
CA LEU A 52 53.33 50.97 -6.79
C LEU A 52 54.76 51.53 -6.58
N GLU A 53 54.95 52.88 -6.63
CA GLU A 53 56.21 53.52 -6.42
C GLU A 53 56.78 53.21 -5.02
N LYS A 54 55.95 53.25 -3.99
CA LYS A 54 56.34 52.86 -2.62
C LYS A 54 56.77 51.40 -2.54
N GLN A 55 56.08 50.47 -3.23
CA GLN A 55 56.46 49.05 -3.26
C GLN A 55 57.81 48.82 -4.00
N VAL A 56 58.02 49.55 -5.07
CA VAL A 56 59.30 49.46 -5.83
C VAL A 56 60.45 49.99 -4.94
N LEU A 57 60.28 51.13 -4.26
CA LEU A 57 61.27 51.67 -3.34
C LEU A 57 61.54 50.77 -2.14
N ALA A 58 60.53 50.14 -1.59
CA ALA A 58 60.67 49.21 -0.45
C ALA A 58 61.46 47.95 -0.81
N LYS A 59 61.40 47.52 -2.09
CA LYS A 59 62.10 46.32 -2.55
C LYS A 59 63.42 46.60 -3.29
N HIS A 60 63.83 47.87 -3.34
CA HIS A 60 65.03 48.26 -4.09
C HIS A 60 66.30 47.53 -3.60
N ASN A 61 66.47 47.41 -2.29
CA ASN A 61 67.60 46.72 -1.71
C ASN A 61 67.56 45.18 -1.93
N ASP A 62 66.36 44.61 -1.93
CA ASP A 62 66.18 43.18 -2.23
C ASP A 62 66.54 42.90 -3.70
N LEU A 63 66.19 43.79 -4.62
CA LEU A 63 66.52 43.67 -6.04
C LEU A 63 68.01 43.75 -6.30
N LEU A 64 68.69 44.64 -5.54
CA LEU A 64 70.15 44.74 -5.65
C LEU A 64 70.90 43.47 -5.16
N THR A 65 70.42 42.90 -4.05
CA THR A 65 70.97 41.65 -3.54
C THR A 65 70.69 40.48 -4.47
N GLN A 66 69.53 40.45 -5.11
CA GLN A 66 69.20 39.44 -6.13
C GLN A 66 70.08 39.57 -7.41
N ALA A 67 70.39 40.79 -7.79
CA ALA A 67 71.25 41.02 -8.94
C ALA A 67 72.66 40.50 -8.68
N SER A 68 73.21 40.64 -7.44
CA SER A 68 74.58 40.09 -7.13
C SER A 68 74.50 38.54 -7.10
N HIS A 69 73.47 37.94 -6.64
CA HIS A 69 73.23 36.46 -6.67
C HIS A 69 73.14 35.92 -8.10
N ILE A 70 72.66 36.69 -9.07
CA ILE A 70 72.58 36.31 -10.47
C ILE A 70 73.97 36.19 -11.05
N SER A 71 74.86 37.10 -10.72
CA SER A 71 76.28 37.04 -11.22
C SER A 71 77.00 35.81 -10.67
N ASP A 72 76.80 35.46 -9.41
CA ASP A 72 77.39 34.24 -8.81
C ASP A 72 76.79 32.98 -9.38
N LEU A 73 75.54 33.00 -9.74
CA LEU A 73 74.86 31.89 -10.46
C LEU A 73 75.33 31.72 -11.86
N GLU A 74 75.73 32.81 -12.56
CA GLU A 74 76.22 32.75 -13.92
C GLU A 74 77.60 32.07 -14.01
N THR A 75 78.46 32.34 -13.01
CA THR A 75 79.78 31.68 -12.92
C THR A 75 79.66 30.20 -12.56
N THR A 76 78.75 29.86 -11.64
CA THR A 76 78.48 28.43 -11.31
C THR A 76 77.82 27.68 -12.47
N LEU A 77 76.90 28.36 -13.19
CA LEU A 77 76.25 27.79 -14.36
C LEU A 77 77.25 27.48 -15.48
N GLY A 78 78.25 28.37 -15.71
CA GLY A 78 79.33 28.12 -16.67
C GLY A 78 80.22 26.88 -16.33
N SER A 79 80.45 26.69 -15.01
CA SER A 79 81.19 25.49 -14.54
C SER A 79 80.34 24.21 -14.75
N VAL A 80 79.06 24.25 -14.39
CA VAL A 80 78.14 23.13 -14.59
C VAL A 80 77.96 22.80 -16.08
N GLN A 81 77.87 23.82 -16.94
CA GLN A 81 77.77 23.61 -18.39
C GLN A 81 78.95 22.89 -18.95
N SER A 82 80.18 23.24 -18.49
CA SER A 82 81.43 22.54 -18.90
C SER A 82 81.41 21.06 -18.45
N GLN A 83 80.99 20.79 -17.23
CA GLN A 83 80.87 19.42 -16.70
C GLN A 83 79.83 18.60 -17.46
N VAL A 84 78.62 19.19 -17.74
CA VAL A 84 77.59 18.55 -18.53
C VAL A 84 78.05 18.24 -19.95
N GLN A 85 78.80 19.15 -20.60
CA GLN A 85 79.39 18.87 -21.89
C GLN A 85 80.42 17.73 -21.86
N GLY A 86 81.17 17.64 -20.75
CA GLY A 86 82.15 16.52 -20.54
C GLY A 86 81.38 15.17 -20.39
N MET A 87 80.28 15.18 -19.65
CA MET A 87 79.44 13.99 -19.49
C MET A 87 78.73 13.61 -20.79
N LEU A 88 78.25 14.58 -21.59
CA LEU A 88 77.61 14.34 -22.89
C LEU A 88 78.60 13.65 -23.87
N ARG A 89 79.87 14.11 -23.95
CA ARG A 89 80.87 13.44 -24.77
C ARG A 89 81.21 12.03 -24.26
N GLY A 90 81.18 11.83 -22.93
CA GLY A 90 81.31 10.51 -22.31
C GLY A 90 80.18 9.60 -22.66
N ALA A 91 78.93 10.13 -22.59
CA ALA A 91 77.74 9.42 -22.95
C ALA A 91 77.63 9.05 -24.43
N GLU A 92 78.06 9.96 -25.32
CA GLU A 92 78.11 9.66 -26.74
C GLU A 92 79.13 8.53 -27.06
N LYS A 93 80.34 8.52 -26.47
CA LYS A 93 81.23 7.43 -26.59
C LYS A 93 80.77 6.09 -26.05
N LEU A 94 80.02 6.12 -24.97
CA LEU A 94 79.36 4.94 -24.42
C LEU A 94 78.21 4.48 -25.32
N LYS A 95 77.44 5.43 -25.85
CA LYS A 95 76.34 5.16 -26.80
C LYS A 95 76.88 4.43 -28.03
N ASP A 96 77.98 4.91 -28.64
CA ASP A 96 78.55 4.26 -29.81
C ASP A 96 79.09 2.87 -29.49
N ARG A 97 79.68 2.68 -28.30
CA ARG A 97 80.19 1.36 -27.87
C ARG A 97 79.06 0.34 -27.61
N VAL A 98 77.88 0.81 -27.24
CA VAL A 98 76.74 -0.05 -27.01
C VAL A 98 75.91 -0.22 -28.26
N HIS A 99 75.82 0.82 -29.11
CA HIS A 99 74.95 0.83 -30.31
C HIS A 99 75.36 -0.21 -31.37
N THR A 100 76.64 -0.43 -31.56
CA THR A 100 77.14 -1.38 -32.58
C THR A 100 76.79 -2.84 -32.26
N PRO A 101 77.06 -3.35 -31.01
CA PRO A 101 76.64 -4.71 -30.68
C PRO A 101 75.08 -4.81 -30.50
N HIS A 102 74.41 -3.71 -30.04
CA HIS A 102 72.95 -3.70 -29.93
C HIS A 102 72.34 -3.88 -31.32
N ARG A 103 72.79 -3.16 -32.33
CA ARG A 103 72.26 -3.27 -33.68
C ARG A 103 72.46 -4.66 -34.28
N ALA A 104 73.65 -5.27 -34.04
CA ALA A 104 73.87 -6.64 -34.45
C ALA A 104 72.99 -7.65 -33.77
N LEU A 105 72.68 -7.41 -32.47
CA LEU A 105 71.72 -8.23 -31.68
C LEU A 105 70.34 -8.05 -32.18
N GLU A 106 69.94 -6.82 -32.51
CA GLU A 106 68.61 -6.47 -33.04
C GLU A 106 68.34 -7.16 -34.41
N GLU A 107 69.39 -7.14 -35.32
CA GLU A 107 69.30 -7.84 -36.59
C GLU A 107 69.22 -9.36 -36.42
N GLN A 108 69.92 -9.94 -35.44
CA GLN A 108 69.83 -11.38 -35.12
C GLN A 108 68.54 -11.74 -34.49
N THR A 109 67.99 -10.89 -33.59
CA THR A 109 66.62 -11.12 -32.96
C THR A 109 65.55 -11.03 -34.01
N LEU A 110 65.57 -10.08 -34.91
CA LEU A 110 64.61 -9.97 -36.02
C LEU A 110 64.73 -11.20 -36.97
N MET A 111 65.96 -11.70 -37.22
CA MET A 111 66.08 -12.91 -38.02
C MET A 111 65.56 -14.16 -37.31
N LEU A 112 65.80 -14.27 -35.99
CA LEU A 112 65.27 -15.33 -35.16
C LEU A 112 63.73 -15.29 -35.08
N GLU A 113 63.13 -14.09 -34.92
CA GLU A 113 61.69 -13.87 -34.95
C GLU A 113 61.09 -14.30 -36.29
N ARG A 114 61.70 -13.95 -37.40
CA ARG A 114 61.25 -14.38 -38.74
C ARG A 114 61.35 -15.90 -38.93
N VAL A 115 62.38 -16.55 -38.45
CA VAL A 115 62.53 -18.01 -38.51
C VAL A 115 61.49 -18.67 -37.61
N GLN A 116 61.26 -18.12 -36.44
CA GLN A 116 60.24 -18.64 -35.49
C GLN A 116 58.83 -18.48 -36.06
N THR A 117 58.46 -17.31 -36.62
CA THR A 117 57.21 -17.09 -37.29
C THR A 117 56.97 -18.02 -38.45
N THR A 118 58.01 -18.22 -39.34
CA THR A 118 57.91 -19.18 -40.45
C THR A 118 57.76 -20.63 -39.97
N CYS A 119 58.49 -21.05 -38.94
CA CYS A 119 58.26 -22.39 -38.33
C CYS A 119 56.87 -22.58 -37.77
N ASN A 120 56.29 -21.55 -37.10
CA ASN A 120 54.95 -21.59 -36.60
C ASN A 120 53.96 -21.66 -37.75
N LEU A 121 54.06 -20.84 -38.77
CA LEU A 121 53.19 -20.90 -39.96
C LEU A 121 53.23 -22.28 -40.63
N LEU A 122 54.37 -22.90 -40.80
CA LEU A 122 54.52 -24.25 -41.38
C LEU A 122 53.86 -25.33 -40.53
N ARG A 123 53.91 -25.21 -39.17
CA ARG A 123 53.21 -26.12 -38.25
C ARG A 123 51.72 -25.97 -38.39
N HIS A 124 51.23 -24.75 -38.44
CA HIS A 124 49.80 -24.47 -38.58
C HIS A 124 49.29 -24.89 -39.96
N THR A 125 50.02 -24.62 -41.04
CA THR A 125 49.70 -25.11 -42.38
C THR A 125 49.62 -26.65 -42.44
N SER A 126 50.59 -27.34 -41.83
CA SER A 126 50.55 -28.81 -41.75
C SER A 126 49.32 -29.31 -40.95
N LYS A 127 48.97 -28.61 -39.83
CA LYS A 127 47.79 -28.94 -39.02
C LYS A 127 46.49 -28.72 -39.80
N ILE A 128 46.40 -27.61 -40.57
CA ILE A 128 45.24 -27.32 -41.43
C ILE A 128 45.05 -28.39 -42.47
N LEU A 129 46.11 -28.81 -43.21
CA LEU A 129 46.04 -29.86 -44.22
C LEU A 129 45.68 -31.20 -43.60
N PHE A 130 46.17 -31.52 -42.40
CA PHE A 130 45.79 -32.73 -41.69
C PHE A 130 44.31 -32.75 -41.33
N LEU A 131 43.79 -31.64 -40.75
CA LEU A 131 42.38 -31.50 -40.39
C LEU A 131 41.49 -31.53 -41.65
N TRP A 132 41.92 -30.93 -42.75
CA TRP A 132 41.25 -30.95 -44.05
C TRP A 132 41.10 -32.39 -44.59
N ASN A 133 42.19 -33.15 -44.58
CA ASN A 133 42.13 -34.58 -45.00
C ASN A 133 41.22 -35.43 -44.09
N LYS A 134 41.18 -35.11 -42.80
CA LYS A 134 40.26 -35.71 -41.85
C LYS A 134 38.80 -35.34 -42.15
N LEU A 135 38.56 -34.06 -42.50
CA LEU A 135 37.23 -33.56 -42.88
C LEU A 135 36.71 -34.26 -44.12
N THR A 136 37.52 -34.42 -45.15
CA THR A 136 37.10 -35.13 -46.38
C THR A 136 36.80 -36.60 -46.19
N SER A 137 37.36 -37.26 -45.16
CA SER A 137 37.09 -38.62 -44.79
C SER A 137 35.75 -38.83 -44.02
N ILE A 138 35.17 -37.75 -43.43
CA ILE A 138 33.96 -37.80 -42.60
C ILE A 138 32.80 -37.20 -43.40
N LYS A 139 32.12 -38.00 -44.23
CA LYS A 139 31.01 -37.51 -45.06
C LYS A 139 29.58 -37.66 -44.42
N ASP A 140 29.43 -38.51 -43.36
CA ASP A 140 28.10 -38.89 -42.86
C ASP A 140 27.78 -38.48 -41.42
N ASN A 141 28.58 -37.59 -40.78
CA ASN A 141 28.38 -37.23 -39.38
C ASN A 141 28.49 -35.74 -39.16
N PRO A 142 27.40 -34.96 -39.36
CA PRO A 142 27.38 -33.50 -39.26
C PRO A 142 27.94 -32.93 -37.93
N PRO A 143 27.70 -33.53 -36.75
CA PRO A 143 28.26 -33.03 -35.49
C PRO A 143 29.80 -33.15 -35.40
N LYS A 144 30.39 -34.20 -35.98
CA LYS A 144 31.88 -34.37 -36.03
C LYS A 144 32.51 -33.48 -37.09
N GLU A 145 31.85 -33.27 -38.20
CA GLU A 145 32.24 -32.35 -39.27
C GLU A 145 32.31 -30.91 -38.68
N ALA A 146 31.29 -30.51 -37.89
CA ALA A 146 31.26 -29.20 -37.23
C ALA A 146 32.46 -28.96 -36.30
N ILE A 147 32.92 -29.97 -35.54
CA ILE A 147 34.10 -29.80 -34.64
C ILE A 147 35.34 -29.50 -35.47
N ILE A 148 35.55 -30.24 -36.55
CA ILE A 148 36.75 -30.06 -37.38
C ILE A 148 36.68 -28.73 -38.11
N LEU A 149 35.52 -28.31 -38.60
CA LEU A 149 35.34 -27.02 -39.26
C LEU A 149 35.54 -25.88 -38.28
N PHE A 150 35.15 -26.02 -37.01
CA PHE A 150 35.40 -25.05 -35.99
C PHE A 150 36.91 -24.93 -35.67
N GLU A 151 37.59 -26.07 -35.42
CA GLU A 151 39.05 -26.10 -35.20
C GLU A 151 39.80 -25.48 -36.39
N LEU A 152 39.38 -25.74 -37.63
CA LEU A 152 39.93 -25.12 -38.81
C LEU A 152 39.69 -23.61 -38.84
N SER A 153 38.45 -23.15 -38.56
CA SER A 153 38.13 -21.73 -38.57
C SER A 153 38.85 -20.92 -37.49
N GLU A 154 39.12 -21.53 -36.32
CA GLU A 154 39.88 -20.92 -35.22
C GLU A 154 41.37 -20.78 -35.63
N LEU A 155 41.94 -21.85 -36.17
CA LEU A 155 43.33 -21.81 -36.68
C LEU A 155 43.52 -20.79 -37.82
N ILE A 156 42.52 -20.63 -38.69
CA ILE A 156 42.53 -19.65 -39.78
C ILE A 156 42.44 -18.22 -39.25
N SER A 157 41.64 -18.00 -38.20
CA SER A 157 41.47 -16.64 -37.61
C SER A 157 42.68 -16.17 -36.81
N ASP A 158 43.45 -17.12 -36.21
CA ASP A 158 44.58 -16.81 -35.34
C ASP A 158 45.83 -16.36 -36.09
N TYR A 159 45.95 -16.73 -37.37
CA TYR A 159 47.12 -16.48 -38.18
C TYR A 159 46.76 -15.96 -39.58
N ASP A 160 47.57 -15.04 -40.09
CA ASP A 160 47.43 -14.53 -41.44
C ASP A 160 48.11 -15.49 -42.43
N PHE A 161 47.29 -16.15 -43.26
CA PHE A 161 47.74 -17.08 -44.30
C PHE A 161 47.61 -16.48 -45.69
N GLU A 162 47.42 -15.17 -45.86
CA GLU A 162 47.39 -14.52 -47.19
C GLU A 162 48.71 -14.73 -47.97
N GLY A 163 48.56 -15.16 -49.22
CA GLY A 163 49.74 -15.41 -50.11
C GLY A 163 50.28 -16.84 -50.10
N ILE A 164 49.72 -17.77 -49.33
CA ILE A 164 50.03 -19.20 -49.36
C ILE A 164 49.10 -19.91 -50.37
N THR A 165 49.52 -19.99 -51.59
CA THR A 165 48.75 -20.55 -52.71
C THR A 165 48.21 -21.98 -52.48
N LEU A 166 48.90 -22.79 -51.69
CA LEU A 166 48.47 -24.14 -51.26
C LEU A 166 47.23 -24.14 -50.34
N LEU A 167 46.96 -23.05 -49.65
CA LEU A 167 45.87 -22.95 -48.72
C LEU A 167 44.65 -22.15 -49.25
N GLU A 168 44.79 -21.33 -50.28
CA GLU A 168 43.74 -20.46 -50.82
C GLU A 168 42.50 -21.29 -51.24
N GLU A 169 42.67 -22.41 -51.89
CA GLU A 169 41.57 -23.29 -52.27
C GLU A 169 40.92 -23.95 -51.03
N VAL A 170 41.77 -24.38 -50.08
CA VAL A 170 41.29 -25.01 -48.83
C VAL A 170 40.53 -24.03 -47.95
N LEU A 171 41.03 -22.78 -47.86
CA LEU A 171 40.36 -21.73 -47.07
C LEU A 171 38.98 -21.38 -47.59
N ASN A 172 38.86 -21.20 -48.92
CA ASN A 172 37.59 -20.92 -49.58
C ASN A 172 36.62 -22.10 -49.43
N GLU A 173 37.10 -23.33 -49.56
CA GLU A 173 36.26 -24.50 -49.43
C GLU A 173 35.79 -24.77 -47.99
N VAL A 174 36.64 -24.46 -46.99
CA VAL A 174 36.28 -24.54 -45.56
C VAL A 174 35.14 -23.55 -45.23
N GLU A 175 35.25 -22.29 -45.71
CA GLU A 175 34.18 -21.31 -45.52
C GLU A 175 32.88 -21.72 -46.21
N HIS A 176 32.99 -22.22 -47.45
CA HIS A 176 31.83 -22.71 -48.20
C HIS A 176 31.14 -23.87 -47.49
N ARG A 177 31.91 -24.87 -47.04
CA ARG A 177 31.34 -26.00 -46.28
C ARG A 177 30.77 -25.65 -44.96
N LYS A 178 31.40 -24.72 -44.25
CA LYS A 178 30.84 -24.18 -42.97
C LYS A 178 29.50 -23.53 -43.22
N LYS A 179 29.36 -22.73 -44.25
CA LYS A 179 28.10 -22.09 -44.65
C LYS A 179 27.05 -23.07 -45.07
N GLU A 180 27.42 -24.05 -45.93
CA GLU A 180 26.53 -25.12 -46.36
C GLU A 180 26.02 -25.97 -45.18
N LEU A 181 26.90 -26.36 -44.25
CA LEU A 181 26.53 -27.11 -43.05
C LEU A 181 25.57 -26.29 -42.15
N LEU A 182 25.79 -25.00 -42.02
CA LEU A 182 24.89 -24.11 -41.28
C LEU A 182 23.54 -23.98 -41.95
N GLU A 183 23.48 -23.76 -43.25
CA GLU A 183 22.21 -23.67 -44.04
C GLU A 183 21.43 -25.00 -43.99
N ASN A 184 22.10 -26.13 -44.16
CA ASN A 184 21.47 -27.46 -44.06
C ASN A 184 20.94 -27.74 -42.63
N SER A 185 21.73 -27.35 -41.62
CA SER A 185 21.32 -27.53 -40.22
C SER A 185 20.18 -26.60 -39.82
N THR A 186 20.09 -25.37 -40.35
CA THR A 186 18.99 -24.44 -40.11
C THR A 186 17.69 -24.89 -40.79
N THR A 187 17.76 -25.40 -42.01
CA THR A 187 16.62 -25.96 -42.72
C THR A 187 16.09 -27.23 -42.03
N LEU A 188 17.03 -28.08 -41.58
CA LEU A 188 16.68 -29.28 -40.79
C LEU A 188 16.07 -28.91 -39.44
N LEU A 189 16.56 -27.84 -38.78
CA LEU A 189 16.00 -27.31 -37.54
C LEU A 189 14.54 -26.88 -37.76
N GLN A 190 14.27 -26.07 -38.79
CA GLN A 190 12.93 -25.58 -39.10
C GLN A 190 11.95 -26.75 -39.39
N SER A 191 12.35 -27.72 -40.21
CA SER A 191 11.52 -28.89 -40.51
C SER A 191 11.29 -29.77 -39.29
N SER A 192 12.30 -29.97 -38.45
CA SER A 192 12.20 -30.78 -37.24
C SER A 192 11.33 -30.11 -36.15
N LEU A 193 11.34 -28.75 -36.08
CA LEU A 193 10.43 -27.98 -35.21
C LEU A 193 8.96 -28.11 -35.67
N LEU A 194 8.71 -28.17 -36.97
CA LEU A 194 7.37 -28.39 -37.52
C LEU A 194 6.85 -29.79 -37.21
N ASN A 195 7.73 -30.80 -37.34
CA ASN A 195 7.37 -32.22 -37.16
C ASN A 195 7.46 -32.70 -35.69
N GLY A 196 8.07 -31.91 -34.81
CA GLY A 196 8.25 -32.28 -33.39
C GLY A 196 9.31 -33.37 -33.15
N GLU A 197 10.30 -33.55 -34.05
CA GLU A 197 11.31 -34.61 -34.01
C GLU A 197 12.50 -34.22 -33.12
N LYS A 198 12.47 -34.63 -31.86
CA LYS A 198 13.47 -34.29 -30.85
C LYS A 198 14.90 -34.72 -31.18
N GLU A 199 15.04 -35.94 -31.78
CA GLU A 199 16.38 -36.48 -32.08
C GLU A 199 17.11 -35.67 -33.16
N LYS A 200 16.41 -35.24 -34.20
CA LYS A 200 16.97 -34.37 -35.24
C LYS A 200 17.29 -32.97 -34.71
N LEU A 201 16.42 -32.42 -33.86
CA LEU A 201 16.70 -31.16 -33.15
C LEU A 201 17.97 -31.24 -32.34
N LEU A 202 18.17 -32.33 -31.59
CA LEU A 202 19.39 -32.50 -30.76
C LEU A 202 20.65 -32.63 -31.62
N GLN A 203 20.53 -33.26 -32.81
CA GLN A 203 21.68 -33.29 -33.78
C GLN A 203 22.00 -31.91 -34.31
N CYS A 204 21.02 -31.11 -34.72
CA CYS A 204 21.24 -29.71 -35.17
C CYS A 204 21.89 -28.87 -34.10
N PHE A 205 21.41 -28.98 -32.85
CA PHE A 205 22.01 -28.21 -31.74
C PHE A 205 23.43 -28.65 -31.38
N LYS A 206 23.79 -29.94 -31.54
CA LYS A 206 25.16 -30.40 -31.43
C LYS A 206 26.06 -29.80 -32.51
N VAL A 207 25.56 -29.61 -33.73
CA VAL A 207 26.29 -28.92 -34.80
C VAL A 207 26.51 -27.45 -34.41
N PHE A 208 25.47 -26.75 -34.02
CA PHE A 208 25.56 -25.34 -33.60
C PHE A 208 26.43 -25.13 -32.38
N HIS A 209 26.41 -26.06 -31.43
CA HIS A 209 27.26 -26.04 -30.25
C HIS A 209 28.75 -26.18 -30.66
N ASN A 210 29.02 -27.17 -31.51
CA ASN A 210 30.37 -27.41 -31.99
C ASN A 210 30.94 -26.28 -32.85
N LEU A 211 30.04 -25.51 -33.51
CA LEU A 211 30.43 -24.28 -34.26
C LEU A 211 30.38 -23.02 -33.38
N GLN A 212 30.07 -23.12 -32.10
CA GLN A 212 29.92 -22.00 -31.14
C GLN A 212 28.93 -20.90 -31.56
N CYS A 213 28.01 -21.19 -32.47
CA CYS A 213 26.99 -20.24 -32.95
C CYS A 213 25.60 -20.50 -32.37
N THR A 214 25.49 -21.30 -31.30
CA THR A 214 24.21 -21.73 -30.72
C THR A 214 23.32 -20.54 -30.29
N ASN A 215 23.92 -19.53 -29.65
CA ASN A 215 23.18 -18.35 -29.15
C ASN A 215 22.57 -17.55 -30.28
N GLU A 216 23.29 -17.38 -31.35
CA GLU A 216 22.84 -16.63 -32.52
C GLU A 216 21.73 -17.37 -33.26
N GLN A 217 21.90 -18.70 -33.46
CA GLN A 217 20.88 -19.51 -34.14
C GLN A 217 19.59 -19.70 -33.33
N ILE A 218 19.68 -19.78 -31.99
CA ILE A 218 18.51 -19.76 -31.12
C ILE A 218 17.76 -18.43 -31.26
N ARG A 219 18.47 -17.32 -31.19
CA ARG A 219 17.88 -15.98 -31.33
C ARG A 219 17.20 -15.82 -32.69
N ASN A 220 17.89 -16.14 -33.78
CA ASN A 220 17.35 -16.07 -35.13
C ASN A 220 16.10 -16.94 -35.32
N THR A 221 16.11 -18.15 -34.73
CA THR A 221 14.96 -19.06 -34.79
C THR A 221 13.77 -18.52 -33.98
N VAL A 222 14.01 -18.01 -32.78
CA VAL A 222 12.99 -17.40 -31.92
C VAL A 222 12.41 -16.16 -32.59
N ASP A 223 13.25 -15.29 -33.15
CA ASP A 223 12.84 -14.07 -33.84
C ASP A 223 12.01 -14.39 -35.11
N SER A 224 12.37 -15.48 -35.84
CA SER A 224 11.57 -15.96 -36.97
C SER A 224 10.19 -16.45 -36.53
N ILE A 225 10.10 -17.26 -35.47
CA ILE A 225 8.82 -17.74 -34.91
C ILE A 225 7.97 -16.54 -34.46
N LEU A 226 8.59 -15.55 -33.83
CA LEU A 226 7.91 -14.35 -33.34
C LEU A 226 7.45 -13.46 -34.49
N GLY A 227 8.21 -13.38 -35.58
CA GLY A 227 7.89 -12.66 -36.80
C GLY A 227 6.70 -13.26 -37.54
N ASP A 228 6.62 -14.58 -37.64
CA ASP A 228 5.48 -15.26 -38.27
C ASP A 228 4.23 -15.15 -37.39
N LEU A 229 4.38 -15.31 -36.07
CA LEU A 229 3.28 -15.14 -35.13
C LEU A 229 2.74 -13.69 -35.15
N LYS A 230 3.59 -12.71 -35.33
CA LYS A 230 3.17 -11.31 -35.49
C LYS A 230 2.28 -11.09 -36.71
N LYS A 231 2.57 -11.78 -37.82
CA LYS A 231 1.72 -11.75 -39.02
C LYS A 231 0.35 -12.39 -38.75
N GLU A 232 0.34 -13.55 -38.07
CA GLU A 232 -0.89 -14.24 -37.67
C GLU A 232 -1.74 -13.41 -36.71
N ILE A 233 -1.14 -12.78 -35.71
CA ILE A 233 -1.81 -11.85 -34.78
C ILE A 233 -2.45 -10.70 -35.58
N ARG A 234 -1.72 -10.08 -36.48
CA ARG A 234 -2.22 -8.97 -37.29
C ARG A 234 -3.40 -9.40 -38.17
N THR A 235 -3.34 -10.58 -38.79
CA THR A 235 -4.45 -11.11 -39.60
C THR A 235 -5.66 -11.46 -38.75
N GLY A 236 -5.47 -12.05 -37.56
CA GLY A 236 -6.54 -12.40 -36.63
C GLY A 236 -7.27 -11.18 -36.07
N LEU A 237 -6.53 -10.09 -35.82
CA LEU A 237 -7.10 -8.81 -35.32
C LEU A 237 -7.72 -7.94 -36.43
N ASN A 238 -7.36 -8.14 -37.71
CA ASN A 238 -7.85 -7.36 -38.83
C ASN A 238 -9.19 -7.92 -39.36
N VAL A 239 -10.22 -7.84 -38.52
CA VAL A 239 -11.59 -8.16 -38.94
C VAL A 239 -12.15 -6.94 -39.66
N GLN A 240 -12.19 -6.99 -40.99
CA GLN A 240 -12.90 -5.98 -41.77
C GLN A 240 -14.40 -6.06 -41.45
N MET A 241 -15.01 -4.94 -41.09
CA MET A 241 -16.47 -4.80 -41.15
C MET A 241 -16.86 -4.99 -42.60
N VAL A 242 -17.29 -6.18 -42.97
CA VAL A 242 -17.90 -6.40 -44.27
C VAL A 242 -19.17 -5.56 -44.26
N SER A 243 -19.13 -4.40 -44.94
CA SER A 243 -20.32 -3.73 -45.36
C SER A 243 -21.05 -4.72 -46.28
N ILE A 244 -22.06 -5.40 -45.74
CA ILE A 244 -22.98 -6.17 -46.53
C ILE A 244 -23.66 -5.11 -47.38
N GLU A 245 -23.23 -5.00 -48.64
CA GLU A 245 -24.02 -4.33 -49.67
C GLU A 245 -25.37 -5.01 -49.67
N VAL A 246 -26.34 -4.35 -49.05
CA VAL A 246 -27.74 -4.75 -49.11
C VAL A 246 -28.10 -4.61 -50.58
N LYS A 247 -28.12 -5.71 -51.36
CA LYS A 247 -28.81 -5.77 -52.63
C LYS A 247 -30.21 -5.25 -52.34
N LYS A 248 -30.52 -4.11 -52.88
CA LYS A 248 -31.84 -3.49 -52.84
C LYS A 248 -32.84 -4.45 -53.45
N SER A 249 -33.43 -5.31 -52.65
CA SER A 249 -34.70 -5.93 -52.97
C SER A 249 -35.78 -5.08 -52.32
N SER A 250 -36.64 -4.61 -53.17
CA SER A 250 -37.76 -3.71 -52.89
C SER A 250 -38.64 -4.25 -51.74
N SER A 251 -39.09 -3.30 -50.92
CA SER A 251 -40.16 -3.35 -49.93
C SER A 251 -39.80 -3.90 -48.55
N GLY A 252 -39.68 -2.96 -47.61
CA GLY A 252 -39.69 -3.21 -46.18
C GLY A 252 -38.83 -2.19 -45.42
N ARG A 253 -39.42 -1.12 -44.85
CA ARG A 253 -38.77 -0.14 -43.99
C ARG A 253 -38.27 -0.85 -42.72
N VAL A 254 -37.00 -1.16 -42.67
CA VAL A 254 -36.31 -1.58 -41.47
C VAL A 254 -35.72 -0.33 -40.79
N ALA A 255 -36.07 -0.10 -39.55
CA ALA A 255 -35.58 1.04 -38.80
C ALA A 255 -34.02 1.00 -38.73
N PRO A 256 -33.33 2.13 -39.00
CA PRO A 256 -31.86 2.18 -39.14
C PRO A 256 -31.06 1.65 -37.94
N GLY A 257 -31.62 1.73 -36.73
CA GLY A 257 -30.95 1.29 -35.49
C GLY A 257 -30.78 -0.22 -35.33
N ARG A 258 -31.68 -1.04 -35.92
CA ARG A 258 -31.65 -2.51 -35.72
C ARG A 258 -30.61 -3.19 -36.59
N ALA A 259 -30.36 -2.68 -37.81
CA ALA A 259 -29.35 -3.21 -38.72
C ALA A 259 -27.92 -2.96 -38.20
N ASN A 260 -27.66 -1.79 -37.61
CA ASN A 260 -26.35 -1.45 -37.02
C ASN A 260 -26.06 -2.27 -35.74
N ILE A 261 -27.06 -2.65 -34.96
CA ILE A 261 -26.89 -3.46 -33.74
C ILE A 261 -26.57 -4.93 -34.10
N MET A 262 -27.20 -5.50 -35.10
CA MET A 262 -26.92 -6.87 -35.58
C MET A 262 -25.50 -6.96 -36.18
N ASN A 263 -25.09 -5.97 -36.97
CA ASN A 263 -23.73 -5.94 -37.54
C ASN A 263 -22.65 -5.79 -36.47
N ALA A 264 -22.91 -5.05 -35.37
CA ALA A 264 -21.96 -4.89 -34.27
C ALA A 264 -21.80 -6.18 -33.45
N GLN A 265 -22.89 -6.95 -33.24
CA GLN A 265 -22.82 -8.24 -32.54
C GLN A 265 -22.10 -9.32 -33.37
N ASP A 266 -22.39 -9.41 -34.67
CA ASP A 266 -21.73 -10.36 -35.59
C ASP A 266 -20.23 -10.06 -35.71
N PHE A 267 -19.85 -8.77 -35.76
CA PHE A 267 -18.46 -8.34 -35.72
C PHE A 267 -17.77 -8.81 -34.43
N LYS A 268 -18.42 -8.60 -33.28
CA LYS A 268 -17.89 -8.99 -31.97
C LYS A 268 -17.72 -10.50 -31.86
N ILE A 269 -18.67 -11.29 -32.32
CA ILE A 269 -18.59 -12.75 -32.33
C ILE A 269 -17.41 -13.20 -33.18
N LYS A 270 -17.31 -12.75 -34.43
CA LYS A 270 -16.21 -13.09 -35.35
C LYS A 270 -14.85 -12.68 -34.81
N LEU A 271 -14.74 -11.50 -34.20
CA LEU A 271 -13.49 -11.05 -33.60
C LEU A 271 -13.03 -12.01 -32.47
N TRP A 272 -13.95 -12.38 -31.58
CA TRP A 272 -13.63 -13.27 -30.47
C TRP A 272 -13.35 -14.70 -30.94
N ASP A 273 -14.04 -15.20 -31.94
CA ASP A 273 -13.76 -16.48 -32.55
C ASP A 273 -12.35 -16.54 -33.17
N ASN A 274 -11.94 -15.45 -33.85
CA ASN A 274 -10.58 -15.31 -34.37
C ASN A 274 -9.53 -15.25 -33.25
N ILE A 275 -9.76 -14.43 -32.21
CA ILE A 275 -8.84 -14.31 -31.05
C ILE A 275 -8.72 -15.66 -30.34
N GLU A 276 -9.83 -16.34 -30.09
CA GLU A 276 -9.79 -17.66 -29.45
C GLU A 276 -9.07 -18.70 -30.30
N LYS A 277 -9.26 -18.71 -31.64
CA LYS A 277 -8.53 -19.56 -32.56
C LYS A 277 -7.04 -19.25 -32.53
N LEU A 278 -6.66 -17.97 -32.57
CA LEU A 278 -5.29 -17.54 -32.49
C LEU A 278 -4.60 -18.08 -31.20
N PHE A 279 -5.27 -17.97 -30.05
CA PHE A 279 -4.72 -18.48 -28.78
C PHE A 279 -4.69 -19.99 -28.70
N LYS A 280 -5.73 -20.67 -29.21
CA LYS A 280 -5.88 -22.15 -29.15
C LYS A 280 -4.96 -22.90 -30.12
N VAL A 281 -4.62 -22.29 -31.25
CA VAL A 281 -3.87 -22.94 -32.31
C VAL A 281 -2.52 -22.28 -32.54
N ASP A 282 -2.50 -21.02 -32.97
CA ASP A 282 -1.29 -20.39 -33.51
C ASP A 282 -0.28 -20.07 -32.42
N ILE A 283 -0.72 -19.39 -31.36
CA ILE A 283 0.13 -19.07 -30.20
C ILE A 283 0.54 -20.34 -29.44
N TYR A 284 -0.42 -21.29 -29.25
CA TYR A 284 -0.11 -22.55 -28.58
C TYR A 284 0.96 -23.34 -29.31
N ASN A 285 0.88 -23.49 -30.64
CA ASN A 285 1.85 -24.21 -31.45
C ASN A 285 3.24 -23.50 -31.38
N SER A 286 3.27 -22.18 -31.46
CA SER A 286 4.50 -21.40 -31.38
C SER A 286 5.16 -21.54 -30.00
N CYS A 287 4.41 -21.43 -28.92
CA CYS A 287 4.90 -21.67 -27.57
C CYS A 287 5.43 -23.10 -27.37
N THR A 288 4.72 -24.11 -27.94
CA THR A 288 5.15 -25.52 -27.87
C THR A 288 6.49 -25.72 -28.56
N LYS A 289 6.71 -25.11 -29.73
CA LYS A 289 8.00 -25.13 -30.45
C LYS A 289 9.12 -24.52 -29.57
N VAL A 290 8.90 -23.38 -28.94
CA VAL A 290 9.90 -22.74 -28.08
C VAL A 290 10.17 -23.55 -26.80
N ILE A 291 9.14 -24.20 -26.22
CA ILE A 291 9.33 -25.08 -25.06
C ILE A 291 10.13 -26.32 -25.46
N MET A 292 9.90 -26.87 -26.65
CA MET A 292 10.73 -27.98 -27.20
C MET A 292 12.19 -27.54 -27.37
N LEU A 293 12.44 -26.33 -27.90
CA LEU A 293 13.79 -25.74 -27.98
C LEU A 293 14.44 -25.65 -26.62
N GLN A 294 13.73 -25.12 -25.63
CA GLN A 294 14.23 -25.00 -24.25
C GLN A 294 14.61 -26.37 -23.66
N ASN A 295 13.78 -27.40 -23.89
CA ASN A 295 14.03 -28.74 -23.36
C ASN A 295 15.29 -29.35 -23.99
N VAL A 296 15.47 -29.18 -25.32
CA VAL A 296 16.67 -29.68 -26.04
C VAL A 296 17.94 -28.96 -25.58
N VAL A 297 17.85 -27.66 -25.38
CA VAL A 297 18.98 -26.85 -24.85
C VAL A 297 19.33 -27.26 -23.42
N ASN A 298 18.33 -27.56 -22.58
CA ASN A 298 18.56 -28.04 -21.21
C ASN A 298 19.22 -29.43 -21.19
N GLU A 299 18.89 -30.32 -22.14
CA GLU A 299 19.51 -31.66 -22.27
C GLU A 299 21.00 -31.60 -22.68
N LEU A 300 21.41 -30.55 -23.35
CA LEU A 300 22.80 -30.40 -23.80
C LEU A 300 23.79 -30.04 -22.67
N HIS A 301 23.37 -29.81 -21.44
CA HIS A 301 24.13 -29.60 -20.19
C HIS A 301 25.42 -28.75 -20.26
N ALA A 302 25.80 -28.28 -21.44
CA ALA A 302 27.13 -27.72 -21.69
C ALA A 302 27.17 -26.20 -21.78
N ILE A 303 26.02 -25.53 -21.62
CA ILE A 303 25.94 -24.09 -21.91
C ILE A 303 25.52 -23.39 -20.63
N GLY A 304 26.55 -22.87 -19.93
CA GLY A 304 26.33 -21.96 -18.81
C GLY A 304 25.48 -20.76 -19.25
N ASN A 305 24.57 -20.34 -18.37
CA ASN A 305 23.80 -19.08 -18.48
C ASN A 305 22.79 -18.92 -19.62
N PHE A 306 22.14 -19.97 -20.10
CA PHE A 306 20.92 -19.75 -20.87
C PHE A 306 19.80 -19.24 -19.94
N ARG A 307 19.51 -17.92 -20.06
CA ARG A 307 18.27 -17.37 -19.56
C ARG A 307 17.13 -18.21 -20.15
N ASN A 308 16.12 -18.50 -19.37
CA ASN A 308 14.94 -19.26 -19.78
C ASN A 308 14.35 -18.67 -21.08
N ILE A 309 14.65 -19.33 -22.23
CA ILE A 309 14.27 -18.87 -23.59
C ILE A 309 12.72 -18.76 -23.67
N ALA A 310 12.01 -19.71 -23.05
CA ALA A 310 10.56 -19.69 -23.02
C ALA A 310 10.02 -18.45 -22.28
N LYS A 311 10.69 -18.00 -21.21
CA LYS A 311 10.26 -16.82 -20.46
C LYS A 311 10.52 -15.51 -21.24
N THR A 312 11.65 -15.40 -21.91
CA THR A 312 11.94 -14.24 -22.76
C THR A 312 10.99 -14.17 -23.95
N PHE A 313 10.80 -15.28 -24.66
CA PHE A 313 9.84 -15.37 -25.74
C PHE A 313 8.43 -15.00 -25.30
N TRP A 314 7.97 -15.49 -24.14
CA TRP A 314 6.66 -15.16 -23.60
C TRP A 314 6.51 -13.66 -23.32
N SER A 315 7.54 -13.03 -22.75
CA SER A 315 7.54 -11.59 -22.53
C SER A 315 7.45 -10.81 -23.85
N ASP A 316 8.25 -11.23 -24.84
CA ASP A 316 8.28 -10.59 -26.16
C ASP A 316 6.96 -10.82 -26.90
N LEU A 317 6.37 -12.00 -26.80
CA LEU A 317 5.03 -12.29 -27.34
C LEU A 317 3.97 -11.35 -26.74
N CYS A 318 3.95 -11.19 -25.42
CA CYS A 318 3.02 -10.26 -24.76
C CYS A 318 3.18 -8.84 -25.26
N THR A 319 4.43 -8.38 -25.46
CA THR A 319 4.71 -7.04 -25.99
C THR A 319 4.32 -6.90 -27.48
N VAL A 320 4.57 -7.92 -28.30
CA VAL A 320 4.14 -7.94 -29.70
C VAL A 320 2.62 -7.97 -29.80
N PHE A 321 1.94 -8.78 -29.00
CA PHE A 321 0.48 -8.82 -28.97
C PHE A 321 -0.12 -7.45 -28.58
N SER A 322 0.41 -6.81 -27.54
CA SER A 322 -0.04 -5.48 -27.12
C SER A 322 0.21 -4.42 -28.19
N THR A 323 1.37 -4.44 -28.85
CA THR A 323 1.70 -3.46 -29.92
C THR A 323 0.86 -3.65 -31.17
N GLU A 324 0.55 -4.86 -31.58
CA GLU A 324 -0.33 -5.12 -32.74
C GLU A 324 -1.79 -4.84 -32.38
N LEU A 325 -2.21 -5.06 -31.14
CA LEU A 325 -3.53 -4.68 -30.65
C LEU A 325 -3.69 -3.14 -30.63
N ASP A 326 -2.66 -2.40 -30.21
CA ASP A 326 -2.66 -0.93 -30.26
C ASP A 326 -2.81 -0.35 -31.67
N LYS A 327 -2.21 -1.03 -32.66
CA LYS A 327 -2.30 -0.65 -34.08
C LYS A 327 -3.60 -1.10 -34.75
N SER A 328 -4.40 -1.92 -34.08
CA SER A 328 -5.65 -2.44 -34.60
C SER A 328 -6.73 -1.34 -34.71
N PRO A 329 -7.76 -1.50 -35.56
CA PRO A 329 -8.85 -0.56 -35.70
C PRO A 329 -9.52 -0.22 -34.35
N LEU A 330 -10.02 1.00 -34.21
CA LEU A 330 -10.66 1.50 -32.98
C LEU A 330 -11.76 0.58 -32.46
N ASN A 331 -12.54 -0.02 -33.37
CA ASN A 331 -13.63 -0.94 -33.00
C ASN A 331 -13.13 -2.23 -32.35
N VAL A 332 -11.95 -2.71 -32.74
CA VAL A 332 -11.30 -3.88 -32.13
C VAL A 332 -10.82 -3.53 -30.73
N ASN A 333 -10.10 -2.42 -30.58
CA ASN A 333 -9.65 -1.93 -29.29
C ASN A 333 -10.79 -1.74 -28.30
N GLN A 334 -11.88 -1.07 -28.72
CA GLN A 334 -13.07 -0.87 -27.90
C GLN A 334 -13.74 -2.18 -27.49
N SER A 335 -13.80 -3.17 -28.39
CA SER A 335 -14.37 -4.49 -28.10
C SER A 335 -13.52 -5.25 -27.07
N VAL A 336 -12.20 -5.19 -27.21
CA VAL A 336 -11.26 -5.80 -26.25
C VAL A 336 -11.28 -5.09 -24.89
N GLU A 337 -11.40 -3.77 -24.86
CA GLU A 337 -11.55 -3.00 -23.62
C GLU A 337 -12.82 -3.37 -22.84
N ILE A 338 -13.92 -3.63 -23.54
CA ILE A 338 -15.19 -4.00 -22.90
C ILE A 338 -15.12 -5.44 -22.36
N ASP A 339 -14.55 -6.36 -23.14
CA ASP A 339 -14.50 -7.79 -22.82
C ASP A 339 -13.08 -8.24 -22.36
N PHE A 340 -12.32 -7.37 -21.74
CA PHE A 340 -10.96 -7.64 -21.26
C PHE A 340 -10.83 -8.95 -20.41
N PRO A 341 -11.78 -9.28 -19.52
CA PRO A 341 -11.75 -10.55 -18.79
C PRO A 341 -11.74 -11.78 -19.69
N ARG A 342 -12.39 -11.72 -20.88
CA ARG A 342 -12.38 -12.80 -21.86
C ARG A 342 -10.99 -12.98 -22.48
N LEU A 343 -10.27 -11.87 -22.71
CA LEU A 343 -8.89 -11.91 -23.16
C LEU A 343 -7.98 -12.56 -22.10
N LEU A 344 -8.10 -12.15 -20.84
CA LEU A 344 -7.34 -12.76 -19.74
C LEU A 344 -7.63 -14.25 -19.60
N LYS A 345 -8.88 -14.66 -19.79
CA LYS A 345 -9.24 -16.06 -19.79
C LYS A 345 -8.52 -16.84 -20.91
N CYS A 346 -8.41 -16.28 -22.12
CA CYS A 346 -7.65 -16.88 -23.20
C CYS A 346 -6.17 -17.08 -22.84
N PHE A 347 -5.55 -16.09 -22.18
CA PHE A 347 -4.18 -16.20 -21.67
C PHE A 347 -4.05 -17.27 -20.58
N ASN A 348 -4.95 -17.30 -19.60
CA ASN A 348 -4.95 -18.28 -18.51
C ASN A 348 -5.19 -19.71 -19.03
N ASP A 349 -6.12 -19.90 -19.97
CA ASP A 349 -6.39 -21.18 -20.62
C ASP A 349 -5.17 -21.67 -21.41
N LEU A 350 -4.46 -20.77 -22.08
CA LEU A 350 -3.22 -21.08 -22.77
C LEU A 350 -2.13 -21.52 -21.79
N LEU A 351 -1.89 -20.75 -20.72
CA LEU A 351 -0.88 -21.08 -19.71
C LEU A 351 -1.17 -22.41 -19.02
N SER A 352 -2.45 -22.70 -18.73
CA SER A 352 -2.87 -23.96 -18.13
C SER A 352 -2.56 -25.17 -19.04
N LYS A 353 -2.71 -25.00 -20.37
CA LYS A 353 -2.39 -26.05 -21.39
C LYS A 353 -0.89 -26.23 -21.54
N LEU A 354 -0.09 -25.17 -21.47
CA LEU A 354 1.36 -25.24 -21.60
C LEU A 354 2.03 -25.91 -20.39
N LYS A 355 1.34 -26.03 -19.26
CA LYS A 355 1.82 -26.66 -17.99
C LYS A 355 3.17 -26.11 -17.49
N CYS A 356 3.56 -24.90 -17.89
CA CYS A 356 4.80 -24.25 -17.46
C CYS A 356 4.52 -23.39 -16.23
N LYS A 357 5.05 -23.78 -15.06
CA LYS A 357 4.85 -23.05 -13.79
C LYS A 357 5.56 -21.70 -13.73
N ASP A 358 6.56 -21.49 -14.59
CA ASP A 358 7.41 -20.29 -14.58
C ASP A 358 6.92 -19.16 -15.50
N LEU A 359 5.83 -19.40 -16.24
CA LEU A 359 5.25 -18.43 -17.15
C LEU A 359 4.06 -17.73 -16.48
N GLU A 360 4.18 -16.43 -16.33
CA GLU A 360 3.12 -15.55 -15.83
C GLU A 360 2.70 -14.55 -16.92
N ILE A 361 1.48 -14.06 -16.86
CA ILE A 361 1.00 -13.02 -17.76
C ILE A 361 1.80 -11.74 -17.50
N ASN A 362 2.44 -11.20 -18.54
CA ASN A 362 3.07 -9.89 -18.46
C ASN A 362 2.00 -8.79 -18.47
N ARG A 363 1.49 -8.45 -17.29
CA ARG A 363 0.40 -7.47 -17.13
C ARG A 363 0.81 -6.06 -17.53
N SER A 364 2.11 -5.73 -17.43
CA SER A 364 2.60 -4.40 -17.80
C SER A 364 2.28 -4.07 -19.26
N SER A 365 2.29 -5.07 -20.14
CA SER A 365 1.94 -4.89 -21.57
C SER A 365 0.44 -4.70 -21.81
N LEU A 366 -0.43 -5.16 -20.89
CA LEU A 366 -1.90 -5.12 -20.99
C LEU A 366 -2.55 -4.03 -20.13
N THR A 367 -1.77 -3.27 -19.35
CA THR A 367 -2.26 -2.25 -18.40
C THR A 367 -3.18 -1.22 -19.01
N LYS A 368 -2.99 -0.85 -20.26
CA LYS A 368 -3.83 0.13 -20.95
C LYS A 368 -5.29 -0.36 -21.02
N TRP A 369 -5.51 -1.58 -21.50
CA TRP A 369 -6.85 -2.19 -21.61
C TRP A 369 -7.44 -2.54 -20.27
N GLU A 370 -6.62 -3.03 -19.33
CA GLU A 370 -7.03 -3.30 -17.97
C GLU A 370 -7.55 -2.03 -17.28
N ASN A 371 -6.80 -0.92 -17.34
CA ASN A 371 -7.21 0.35 -16.77
C ASN A 371 -8.46 0.93 -17.44
N SER A 372 -8.58 0.81 -18.77
CA SER A 372 -9.77 1.23 -19.50
C SER A 372 -11.00 0.41 -19.08
N PHE A 373 -10.86 -0.91 -18.97
CA PHE A 373 -11.91 -1.80 -18.46
C PHE A 373 -12.30 -1.46 -17.02
N LEU A 374 -11.33 -1.31 -16.12
CA LEU A 374 -11.58 -0.97 -14.71
C LEU A 374 -12.25 0.40 -14.56
N SER A 375 -11.85 1.38 -15.36
CA SER A 375 -12.47 2.70 -15.37
C SER A 375 -13.94 2.64 -15.84
N LYS A 376 -14.21 1.92 -16.92
CA LYS A 376 -15.58 1.69 -17.43
C LYS A 376 -16.44 0.89 -16.44
N SER A 377 -15.87 -0.14 -15.82
CA SER A 377 -16.52 -0.93 -14.76
C SER A 377 -16.84 -0.08 -13.54
N LEU A 378 -15.92 0.75 -13.09
CA LEU A 378 -16.16 1.70 -11.99
C LEU A 378 -17.26 2.70 -12.34
N GLY A 379 -17.27 3.22 -13.57
CA GLY A 379 -18.34 4.08 -14.05
C GLY A 379 -19.70 3.41 -13.96
N LYS A 380 -19.82 2.16 -14.46
CA LYS A 380 -21.05 1.37 -14.37
C LYS A 380 -21.50 1.07 -12.93
N LEU A 381 -20.54 0.84 -12.01
CA LEU A 381 -20.83 0.62 -10.59
C LEU A 381 -21.33 1.90 -9.90
N LEU A 382 -20.76 3.05 -10.23
CA LEU A 382 -21.09 4.32 -9.60
C LEU A 382 -22.37 4.97 -10.16
N GLU A 383 -22.75 4.66 -11.41
CA GLU A 383 -23.91 5.24 -12.06
C GLU A 383 -25.24 4.99 -11.32
N PRO A 384 -25.59 3.73 -10.93
CA PRO A 384 -26.79 3.49 -10.13
C PRO A 384 -26.74 4.21 -8.78
N VAL A 385 -25.57 4.24 -8.12
CA VAL A 385 -25.41 4.92 -6.83
C VAL A 385 -25.64 6.42 -6.97
N ARG A 386 -25.09 7.06 -8.00
CA ARG A 386 -25.30 8.49 -8.22
C ARG A 386 -26.74 8.82 -8.60
N SER A 387 -27.34 8.02 -9.49
CA SER A 387 -28.71 8.28 -9.98
C SER A 387 -29.76 8.14 -8.89
N MET A 388 -29.62 7.20 -7.97
CA MET A 388 -30.62 6.97 -6.90
C MET A 388 -30.76 8.17 -5.94
N TRP A 389 -29.68 8.94 -5.74
CA TRP A 389 -29.68 10.08 -4.84
C TRP A 389 -30.18 11.40 -5.47
N HIS A 390 -30.37 11.46 -6.79
CA HIS A 390 -30.86 12.68 -7.45
C HIS A 390 -32.36 12.91 -7.29
N LEU A 391 -33.14 11.84 -7.18
CA LEU A 391 -34.59 11.91 -7.23
C LEU A 391 -35.23 11.87 -5.84
N ASN A 392 -34.66 11.11 -4.90
CA ASN A 392 -35.23 10.90 -3.58
C ASN A 392 -34.16 11.03 -2.48
N PRO A 393 -34.54 11.54 -1.29
CA PRO A 393 -33.61 11.61 -0.16
C PRO A 393 -33.26 10.22 0.40
N VAL A 394 -34.13 9.21 0.21
CA VAL A 394 -33.92 7.81 0.59
C VAL A 394 -34.08 6.92 -0.65
N PRO A 395 -33.12 6.03 -0.96
CA PRO A 395 -33.20 5.14 -2.11
C PRO A 395 -34.33 4.11 -1.98
N SER A 396 -35.01 3.81 -3.10
CA SER A 396 -35.98 2.73 -3.12
C SER A 396 -35.32 1.34 -3.13
N MET A 397 -36.05 0.31 -2.69
CA MET A 397 -35.53 -1.09 -2.71
C MET A 397 -35.13 -1.54 -4.11
N GLU A 398 -35.87 -1.14 -5.14
CA GLU A 398 -35.59 -1.48 -6.54
C GLU A 398 -34.27 -0.86 -7.03
N GLN A 399 -33.98 0.37 -6.61
CA GLN A 399 -32.73 1.06 -6.93
C GLN A 399 -31.54 0.38 -6.23
N LEU A 400 -31.71 -0.01 -4.97
CA LEU A 400 -30.70 -0.75 -4.21
C LEU A 400 -30.42 -2.13 -4.84
N ASP A 401 -31.48 -2.85 -5.24
CA ASP A 401 -31.33 -4.13 -5.93
C ASP A 401 -30.63 -4.00 -7.27
N SER A 402 -30.90 -2.92 -8.01
CA SER A 402 -30.18 -2.62 -9.26
C SER A 402 -28.67 -2.42 -9.01
N ALA A 403 -28.32 -1.66 -7.97
CA ALA A 403 -26.91 -1.47 -7.59
C ALA A 403 -26.24 -2.78 -7.12
N VAL A 404 -26.96 -3.60 -6.36
CA VAL A 404 -26.46 -4.92 -5.93
C VAL A 404 -26.26 -5.87 -7.12
N ARG A 405 -27.16 -5.85 -8.12
CA ARG A 405 -26.98 -6.66 -9.35
C ARG A 405 -25.72 -6.23 -10.11
N THR A 406 -25.49 -4.93 -10.29
CA THR A 406 -24.27 -4.46 -10.97
C THR A 406 -23.00 -4.84 -10.20
N ILE A 407 -23.04 -4.84 -8.86
CA ILE A 407 -21.93 -5.33 -8.03
C ILE A 407 -21.73 -6.84 -8.23
N ALA A 408 -22.81 -7.63 -8.20
CA ALA A 408 -22.75 -9.07 -8.41
C ALA A 408 -22.22 -9.43 -9.81
N GLU A 409 -22.66 -8.73 -10.84
CA GLU A 409 -22.15 -8.88 -12.21
C GLU A 409 -20.65 -8.56 -12.29
N ALA A 410 -20.20 -7.43 -11.71
CA ALA A 410 -18.79 -7.05 -11.69
C ALA A 410 -17.92 -8.11 -11.01
N LEU A 411 -18.36 -8.63 -9.87
CA LEU A 411 -17.65 -9.69 -9.16
C LEU A 411 -17.64 -11.02 -9.93
N SER A 412 -18.75 -11.37 -10.61
CA SER A 412 -18.85 -12.61 -11.41
C SER A 412 -17.92 -12.60 -12.62
N ILE A 413 -17.75 -11.45 -13.26
CA ILE A 413 -16.84 -11.28 -14.41
C ILE A 413 -15.38 -11.51 -14.02
N SER A 414 -15.03 -11.26 -12.75
CA SER A 414 -13.66 -11.36 -12.25
C SER A 414 -13.23 -12.79 -11.82
N LEU A 415 -14.12 -13.76 -11.79
CA LEU A 415 -13.86 -15.09 -11.20
C LEU A 415 -12.75 -15.89 -11.88
N GLY A 416 -12.31 -15.51 -13.06
CA GLY A 416 -11.25 -16.22 -13.81
C GLY A 416 -9.82 -15.77 -13.50
N ASP A 417 -9.63 -14.66 -12.79
CA ASP A 417 -8.31 -14.08 -12.57
C ASP A 417 -8.21 -13.40 -11.20
N LYS A 418 -7.23 -13.84 -10.39
CA LYS A 418 -7.07 -13.37 -9.00
C LYS A 418 -6.80 -11.86 -8.91
N GLN A 419 -5.95 -11.33 -9.77
CA GLN A 419 -5.51 -9.93 -9.70
C GLN A 419 -6.60 -8.97 -10.19
N LEU A 420 -7.30 -9.35 -11.27
CA LEU A 420 -8.47 -8.62 -11.75
C LEU A 420 -9.59 -8.62 -10.71
N SER A 421 -9.78 -9.75 -10.02
CA SER A 421 -10.76 -9.89 -8.94
C SER A 421 -10.46 -8.92 -7.80
N ILE A 422 -9.20 -8.75 -7.39
CA ILE A 422 -8.79 -7.79 -6.37
C ILE A 422 -9.04 -6.35 -6.85
N SER A 423 -8.71 -6.03 -8.10
CA SER A 423 -8.91 -4.69 -8.68
C SER A 423 -10.40 -4.33 -8.77
N LEU A 424 -11.25 -5.28 -9.17
CA LEU A 424 -12.70 -5.08 -9.19
C LEU A 424 -13.30 -5.04 -7.78
N ALA A 425 -12.80 -5.84 -6.83
CA ALA A 425 -13.20 -5.75 -5.42
C ALA A 425 -12.88 -4.36 -4.84
N ASN A 426 -11.73 -3.77 -5.19
CA ASN A 426 -11.39 -2.40 -4.83
C ASN A 426 -12.35 -1.36 -5.48
N SER A 427 -12.78 -1.61 -6.71
CA SER A 427 -13.77 -0.75 -7.38
C SER A 427 -15.14 -0.86 -6.73
N VAL A 428 -15.55 -2.06 -6.34
CA VAL A 428 -16.77 -2.31 -5.55
C VAL A 428 -16.66 -1.64 -4.17
N ALA A 429 -15.51 -1.73 -3.51
CA ALA A 429 -15.26 -1.06 -2.24
C ALA A 429 -15.39 0.48 -2.36
N LYS A 430 -14.91 1.07 -3.47
CA LYS A 430 -15.13 2.50 -3.75
C LYS A 430 -16.60 2.83 -3.95
N CYS A 431 -17.36 1.97 -4.64
CA CYS A 431 -18.80 2.13 -4.82
C CYS A 431 -19.54 2.09 -3.47
N ILE A 432 -19.21 1.14 -2.61
CA ILE A 432 -19.76 1.02 -1.26
C ILE A 432 -19.43 2.25 -0.41
N LYS A 433 -18.18 2.72 -0.45
CA LYS A 433 -17.76 3.94 0.26
C LYS A 433 -18.51 5.18 -0.25
N GLN A 434 -18.70 5.29 -1.56
CA GLN A 434 -19.48 6.40 -2.13
C GLN A 434 -20.93 6.36 -1.64
N MET A 435 -21.53 5.15 -1.59
CA MET A 435 -22.87 4.96 -1.04
C MET A 435 -22.96 5.44 0.41
N ASN A 436 -21.94 5.12 1.23
CA ASN A 436 -21.89 5.55 2.62
C ASN A 436 -21.75 7.08 2.75
N VAL A 437 -20.84 7.68 1.97
CA VAL A 437 -20.62 9.14 1.96
C VAL A 437 -21.89 9.89 1.55
N GLU A 438 -22.59 9.42 0.52
CA GLU A 438 -23.84 10.04 0.07
C GLU A 438 -24.93 9.93 1.13
N ALA A 439 -24.97 8.81 1.86
CA ALA A 439 -25.88 8.62 2.97
C ALA A 439 -25.52 9.53 4.16
N GLU A 440 -24.25 9.58 4.55
CA GLU A 440 -23.76 10.43 5.65
C GLU A 440 -24.09 11.91 5.42
N GLN A 441 -23.94 12.40 4.19
CA GLN A 441 -24.29 13.80 3.85
C GLN A 441 -25.77 14.12 4.00
N ARG A 442 -26.64 13.11 3.98
CA ARG A 442 -28.10 13.26 4.10
C ARG A 442 -28.64 12.96 5.49
N LEU A 443 -27.79 12.38 6.35
CA LEU A 443 -28.11 12.20 7.75
C LEU A 443 -28.16 13.55 8.46
N SER A 444 -29.27 13.82 9.11
CA SER A 444 -29.37 14.95 10.02
C SER A 444 -28.83 14.52 11.39
N LEU A 445 -27.76 15.18 11.85
CA LEU A 445 -27.09 14.89 13.13
C LEU A 445 -27.27 16.04 14.13
N ASP A 446 -28.24 16.91 13.90
CA ASP A 446 -28.53 18.06 14.73
C ASP A 446 -29.06 17.64 16.12
N SER A 447 -28.90 18.49 17.11
CA SER A 447 -29.39 18.26 18.48
C SER A 447 -30.89 17.93 18.55
N ASP A 448 -31.67 18.50 17.63
CA ASP A 448 -33.14 18.31 17.57
C ASP A 448 -33.51 16.88 17.13
N VAL A 449 -32.67 16.23 16.35
CA VAL A 449 -32.87 14.83 15.93
C VAL A 449 -32.55 13.86 17.07
N ALA A 450 -31.69 14.24 18.00
CA ALA A 450 -31.36 13.44 19.17
C ALA A 450 -32.40 13.54 20.28
N GLN A 451 -33.34 14.50 20.24
CA GLN A 451 -34.38 14.66 21.25
C GLN A 451 -35.42 13.54 21.18
N ILE A 452 -35.74 12.98 22.33
CA ILE A 452 -36.78 11.93 22.48
C ILE A 452 -38.11 12.61 22.84
N LEU A 453 -38.77 13.12 21.80
CA LEU A 453 -40.08 13.79 21.90
C LEU A 453 -41.10 13.01 21.07
N GLU A 454 -42.33 12.90 21.56
CA GLU A 454 -43.43 12.26 20.84
C GLU A 454 -44.27 13.27 20.06
N PRO A 455 -44.63 12.97 18.80
CA PRO A 455 -44.23 11.84 17.96
C PRO A 455 -42.78 12.02 17.36
N PRO A 456 -42.18 10.94 16.80
CA PRO A 456 -40.88 11.04 16.13
C PRO A 456 -40.91 12.08 15.02
N THR A 457 -39.88 12.89 14.94
CA THR A 457 -39.77 13.93 13.92
C THR A 457 -39.58 13.33 12.51
N SER A 458 -39.96 14.07 11.49
CA SER A 458 -39.76 13.62 10.09
C SER A 458 -38.26 13.38 9.77
N ALA A 459 -37.36 14.10 10.41
CA ALA A 459 -35.91 13.92 10.28
C ALA A 459 -35.44 12.61 10.91
N GLN A 460 -35.98 12.25 12.10
CA GLN A 460 -35.67 10.97 12.75
C GLN A 460 -36.19 9.79 11.93
N GLN A 461 -37.39 9.86 11.36
CA GLN A 461 -37.93 8.83 10.47
C GLN A 461 -37.08 8.65 9.21
N LYS A 462 -36.71 9.76 8.55
CA LYS A 462 -35.80 9.73 7.38
C LYS A 462 -34.42 9.12 7.71
N ASN A 463 -33.88 9.46 8.86
CA ASN A 463 -32.63 8.87 9.32
C ASN A 463 -32.76 7.35 9.52
N ALA A 464 -33.83 6.88 10.13
CA ALA A 464 -34.11 5.46 10.31
C ALA A 464 -34.33 4.73 8.97
N GLU A 465 -35.10 5.32 8.05
CA GLU A 465 -35.30 4.79 6.70
C GLU A 465 -33.99 4.68 5.95
N LEU A 466 -33.15 5.71 6.05
CA LEU A 466 -31.80 5.71 5.41
C LEU A 466 -30.89 4.62 5.99
N CYS A 467 -30.88 4.48 7.32
CA CYS A 467 -30.15 3.40 7.98
C CYS A 467 -30.64 2.02 7.56
N ASN A 468 -31.94 1.83 7.44
CA ASN A 468 -32.55 0.58 6.98
C ASN A 468 -32.21 0.27 5.51
N ALA A 469 -32.18 1.30 4.65
CA ALA A 469 -31.76 1.17 3.26
C ALA A 469 -30.29 0.72 3.16
N LEU A 470 -29.39 1.32 3.95
CA LEU A 470 -27.98 0.91 4.01
C LEU A 470 -27.82 -0.50 4.58
N TYR A 471 -28.54 -0.85 5.60
CA TYR A 471 -28.55 -2.21 6.15
C TYR A 471 -29.01 -3.23 5.11
N TYR A 472 -30.12 -2.94 4.41
CA TYR A 472 -30.60 -3.78 3.32
C TYR A 472 -29.53 -3.97 2.25
N PHE A 473 -28.94 -2.88 1.76
CA PHE A 473 -27.88 -2.90 0.78
C PHE A 473 -26.69 -3.76 1.23
N SER A 474 -26.20 -3.54 2.47
CA SER A 474 -25.09 -4.31 3.02
C SER A 474 -25.43 -5.80 3.18
N SER A 475 -26.68 -6.13 3.58
CA SER A 475 -27.14 -7.50 3.76
C SER A 475 -27.23 -8.25 2.42
N GLN A 476 -27.68 -7.58 1.36
CA GLN A 476 -27.75 -8.16 0.03
C GLN A 476 -26.35 -8.42 -0.56
N ILE A 477 -25.40 -7.49 -0.36
CA ILE A 477 -24.00 -7.71 -0.78
C ILE A 477 -23.38 -8.87 0.00
N LYS A 478 -23.62 -8.98 1.32
CA LYS A 478 -23.16 -10.14 2.11
C LYS A 478 -23.72 -11.46 1.56
N ARG A 479 -24.98 -11.49 1.12
CA ARG A 479 -25.57 -12.68 0.47
C ARG A 479 -24.88 -12.98 -0.85
N VAL A 480 -24.57 -11.97 -1.67
CA VAL A 480 -23.82 -12.17 -2.93
C VAL A 480 -22.43 -12.76 -2.64
N LEU A 481 -21.71 -12.24 -1.64
CA LEU A 481 -20.41 -12.76 -1.25
C LEU A 481 -20.48 -14.22 -0.74
N VAL A 482 -21.49 -14.57 0.05
CA VAL A 482 -21.71 -15.94 0.52
C VAL A 482 -21.96 -16.89 -0.67
N ASN A 483 -22.80 -16.48 -1.61
CA ASN A 483 -23.09 -17.26 -2.80
C ASN A 483 -21.88 -17.47 -3.70
N MET A 484 -20.93 -16.52 -3.71
CA MET A 484 -19.70 -16.57 -4.52
C MET A 484 -18.48 -17.10 -3.75
N ASN A 485 -18.61 -17.45 -2.47
CA ASN A 485 -17.49 -17.78 -1.58
C ASN A 485 -16.59 -18.91 -2.09
N SER A 486 -17.15 -19.88 -2.83
CA SER A 486 -16.38 -20.99 -3.42
C SER A 486 -15.55 -20.59 -4.65
N MET A 487 -15.87 -19.47 -5.29
CA MET A 487 -15.29 -19.06 -6.58
C MET A 487 -14.45 -17.77 -6.47
N LEU A 488 -14.78 -16.91 -5.49
CA LEU A 488 -14.12 -15.62 -5.31
C LEU A 488 -12.84 -15.78 -4.46
N PRO A 489 -11.70 -15.16 -4.84
CA PRO A 489 -10.50 -15.15 -4.02
C PRO A 489 -10.78 -14.54 -2.63
N GLN A 490 -10.23 -15.19 -1.61
CA GLN A 490 -10.47 -14.80 -0.21
C GLN A 490 -10.08 -13.34 0.07
N GLU A 491 -8.99 -12.85 -0.54
CA GLU A 491 -8.53 -11.46 -0.44
C GLU A 491 -9.58 -10.48 -0.97
N SER A 492 -10.18 -10.78 -2.13
CA SER A 492 -11.23 -9.95 -2.75
C SER A 492 -12.49 -9.90 -1.87
N ALA A 493 -12.89 -11.04 -1.31
CA ALA A 493 -14.01 -11.11 -0.38
C ALA A 493 -13.76 -10.28 0.89
N GLN A 494 -12.55 -10.35 1.45
CA GLN A 494 -12.16 -9.58 2.64
C GLN A 494 -12.19 -8.07 2.41
N ILE A 495 -11.73 -7.59 1.24
CA ILE A 495 -11.75 -6.16 0.88
C ILE A 495 -13.20 -5.64 0.96
N VAL A 496 -14.13 -6.35 0.31
CA VAL A 496 -15.54 -5.95 0.29
C VAL A 496 -16.16 -6.06 1.68
N GLN A 497 -15.89 -7.15 2.43
CA GLN A 497 -16.41 -7.34 3.79
C GLN A 497 -15.92 -6.26 4.76
N ASN A 498 -14.67 -5.82 4.65
CA ASN A 498 -14.15 -4.76 5.50
C ASN A 498 -14.87 -3.43 5.25
N CYS A 499 -15.12 -3.08 3.98
CA CYS A 499 -15.92 -1.88 3.66
C CYS A 499 -17.38 -1.97 4.14
N LEU A 500 -17.95 -3.18 4.18
CA LEU A 500 -19.30 -3.37 4.72
C LEU A 500 -19.36 -3.24 6.24
N LYS A 501 -18.27 -3.47 6.98
CA LYS A 501 -18.21 -3.23 8.42
C LYS A 501 -18.31 -1.74 8.74
N ASP A 502 -17.74 -0.89 7.90
CA ASP A 502 -17.79 0.57 8.09
C ASP A 502 -19.22 1.11 7.97
N ILE A 503 -20.08 0.46 7.15
CA ILE A 503 -21.51 0.83 7.03
C ILE A 503 -22.31 0.48 8.29
N THR A 504 -21.95 -0.61 8.98
CA THR A 504 -22.70 -1.10 10.17
C THR A 504 -22.46 -0.28 11.43
N SER A 505 -21.42 0.57 11.48
CA SER A 505 -21.16 1.49 12.59
C SER A 505 -22.02 2.75 12.45
N MET A 506 -23.31 2.65 12.72
CA MET A 506 -24.25 3.72 12.46
C MET A 506 -24.20 4.82 13.53
N PRO A 507 -23.79 6.06 13.19
CA PRO A 507 -23.73 7.16 14.13
C PRO A 507 -25.12 7.52 14.70
N VAL A 508 -26.19 7.27 13.94
CA VAL A 508 -27.57 7.56 14.35
C VAL A 508 -28.01 6.75 15.55
N LEU A 509 -27.77 5.42 15.54
CA LEU A 509 -28.09 4.57 16.71
C LEU A 509 -27.31 4.97 17.96
N GLN A 510 -26.08 5.42 17.80
CA GLN A 510 -25.27 5.92 18.91
C GLN A 510 -25.83 7.22 19.49
N LEU A 511 -26.29 8.15 18.63
CA LEU A 511 -26.95 9.38 19.08
C LEU A 511 -28.23 9.09 19.86
N PHE A 512 -29.07 8.19 19.36
CA PHE A 512 -30.26 7.76 20.09
C PHE A 512 -29.89 7.08 21.41
N ALA A 513 -28.90 6.19 21.42
CA ALA A 513 -28.44 5.55 22.65
C ALA A 513 -27.97 6.55 23.68
N GLU A 514 -27.18 7.55 23.29
CA GLU A 514 -26.69 8.59 24.20
C GLU A 514 -27.86 9.46 24.72
N SER A 515 -28.79 9.81 23.86
CA SER A 515 -29.97 10.57 24.25
C SER A 515 -30.88 9.80 25.24
N ILE A 516 -31.10 8.52 24.98
CA ILE A 516 -31.84 7.63 25.88
C ILE A 516 -31.12 7.51 27.23
N LYS A 517 -29.78 7.30 27.24
CA LYS A 517 -28.98 7.24 28.45
C LYS A 517 -29.01 8.52 29.26
N ASN A 518 -28.99 9.68 28.59
CA ASN A 518 -29.09 10.97 29.27
C ASN A 518 -30.45 11.20 29.90
N SER A 519 -31.50 10.80 29.21
CA SER A 519 -32.89 10.86 29.77
C SER A 519 -33.07 9.90 30.96
N LEU A 520 -32.55 8.67 30.85
CA LEU A 520 -32.52 7.70 31.94
C LEU A 520 -31.71 8.20 33.15
N PHE A 521 -30.59 8.90 32.89
CA PHE A 521 -29.81 9.54 33.95
C PHE A 521 -30.63 10.61 34.70
N ILE A 522 -31.38 11.44 33.98
CA ILE A 522 -32.26 12.46 34.60
C ILE A 522 -33.33 11.79 35.44
N ILE A 523 -33.96 10.71 34.94
CA ILE A 523 -34.97 9.95 35.70
C ILE A 523 -34.35 9.34 36.97
N LEU A 524 -33.13 8.75 36.87
CA LEU A 524 -32.43 8.21 38.04
C LEU A 524 -32.01 9.27 39.05
N MET A 525 -31.73 10.50 38.62
CA MET A 525 -31.43 11.62 39.52
C MET A 525 -32.58 11.93 40.46
N THR A 526 -33.83 11.77 40.04
CA THR A 526 -35.02 12.01 40.89
C THR A 526 -35.12 11.04 42.07
N MET A 527 -34.40 9.93 42.06
CA MET A 527 -34.24 9.02 43.22
C MET A 527 -33.77 9.75 44.49
N HIS A 528 -32.90 10.75 44.34
CA HIS A 528 -32.33 11.50 45.47
C HIS A 528 -33.32 12.47 46.13
N ASP A 529 -34.43 12.80 45.47
CA ASP A 529 -35.48 13.67 45.95
C ASP A 529 -36.67 12.85 46.51
N GLU A 530 -36.58 11.50 46.52
CA GLU A 530 -37.62 10.60 46.96
C GLU A 530 -37.73 10.61 48.49
N PRO A 531 -38.84 11.13 49.07
CA PRO A 531 -38.95 11.27 50.53
C PRO A 531 -39.10 9.93 51.24
N ASP A 532 -39.60 8.91 50.57
CA ASP A 532 -39.83 7.58 51.17
C ASP A 532 -38.52 6.84 51.46
N LEU A 533 -37.41 7.22 50.88
CA LEU A 533 -36.10 6.60 51.13
C LEU A 533 -35.48 7.05 52.46
N THR A 534 -35.86 8.23 52.96
CA THR A 534 -35.29 8.85 54.16
C THR A 534 -36.23 8.77 55.38
N ARG A 535 -37.51 8.49 55.18
CA ARG A 535 -38.53 8.41 56.29
C ARG A 535 -38.20 7.26 57.21
N SER A 536 -38.20 7.54 58.54
CA SER A 536 -37.98 6.57 59.61
C SER A 536 -39.22 5.82 60.06
N ASP A 537 -40.43 6.28 59.70
CA ASP A 537 -41.69 5.71 60.17
C ASP A 537 -42.09 4.52 59.29
N ASP A 538 -42.34 3.38 59.91
CA ASP A 538 -42.97 2.22 59.28
C ASP A 538 -44.43 2.61 58.92
N PRO A 539 -44.80 2.69 57.67
CA PRO A 539 -46.20 2.97 57.30
C PRO A 539 -46.96 1.68 57.45
N THR A 540 -47.54 1.50 58.62
CA THR A 540 -48.54 0.48 58.87
C THR A 540 -49.72 0.68 57.89
N GLY A 541 -49.72 -0.12 56.81
CA GLY A 541 -50.83 -0.20 55.86
C GLY A 541 -50.57 0.20 54.40
N LYS A 542 -49.45 0.70 54.00
CA LYS A 542 -49.13 0.95 52.54
C LYS A 542 -48.53 -0.28 51.92
N SER A 543 -49.09 -0.77 50.81
CA SER A 543 -48.46 -1.82 50.01
C SER A 543 -47.11 -1.35 49.53
N LEU A 544 -46.07 -2.15 49.72
CA LEU A 544 -44.72 -1.92 49.20
C LEU A 544 -44.79 -1.97 47.65
N SER A 545 -44.99 -0.81 47.02
CA SER A 545 -44.91 -0.67 45.56
C SER A 545 -43.55 -0.05 45.17
N CYS A 546 -43.13 -0.26 43.94
CA CYS A 546 -41.92 0.37 43.43
C CYS A 546 -41.99 1.89 43.45
N SER A 547 -40.84 2.53 43.49
CA SER A 547 -40.71 4.00 43.52
C SER A 547 -41.27 4.66 42.24
N PRO A 548 -41.79 5.91 42.34
CA PRO A 548 -42.29 6.65 41.19
C PRO A 548 -41.28 6.76 40.04
N TYR A 549 -40.02 7.08 40.36
CA TYR A 549 -38.97 7.15 39.34
C TYR A 549 -38.76 5.82 38.60
N MET A 550 -38.96 4.67 39.28
CA MET A 550 -38.83 3.36 38.65
C MET A 550 -39.98 3.07 37.68
N LYS A 551 -41.20 3.52 38.01
CA LYS A 551 -42.35 3.44 37.09
C LYS A 551 -42.14 4.31 35.85
N GLU A 552 -41.63 5.51 36.05
CA GLU A 552 -41.27 6.42 34.97
C GLU A 552 -40.20 5.83 34.09
N LEU A 553 -39.13 5.25 34.67
CA LEU A 553 -38.06 4.57 33.95
C LEU A 553 -38.63 3.41 33.12
N GLN A 554 -39.48 2.57 33.69
CA GLN A 554 -40.08 1.45 32.97
C GLN A 554 -40.91 1.93 31.77
N GLN A 555 -41.77 2.94 31.99
CA GLN A 555 -42.60 3.53 30.92
C GLN A 555 -41.71 4.16 29.82
N PHE A 556 -40.68 4.88 30.23
CA PHE A 556 -39.75 5.52 29.29
C PHE A 556 -38.97 4.49 28.44
N VAL A 557 -38.44 3.43 29.06
CA VAL A 557 -37.74 2.36 28.34
C VAL A 557 -38.67 1.66 27.34
N SER A 558 -39.89 1.31 27.75
CA SER A 558 -40.87 0.69 26.86
C SER A 558 -41.19 1.59 25.67
N ARG A 559 -41.44 2.87 25.90
CA ARG A 559 -41.69 3.85 24.84
C ARG A 559 -40.50 4.00 23.89
N CYS A 560 -39.28 4.10 24.42
CA CYS A 560 -38.08 4.18 23.58
C CYS A 560 -37.94 2.95 22.69
N LYS A 561 -38.20 1.75 23.22
CA LYS A 561 -38.14 0.51 22.44
C LYS A 561 -39.20 0.48 21.34
N ASP A 562 -40.45 0.80 21.68
CA ASP A 562 -41.60 0.65 20.78
C ASP A 562 -41.66 1.74 19.69
N ILE A 563 -41.21 2.95 19.99
CA ILE A 563 -41.36 4.10 19.09
C ILE A 563 -40.06 4.36 18.32
N TYR A 564 -38.91 4.42 18.99
CA TYR A 564 -37.67 4.86 18.37
C TYR A 564 -36.76 3.72 17.89
N LEU A 565 -36.54 2.73 18.76
CA LEU A 565 -35.64 1.62 18.41
C LEU A 565 -36.30 0.63 17.45
N SER A 566 -37.61 0.50 17.44
CA SER A 566 -38.34 -0.34 16.49
C SER A 566 -38.26 0.14 15.04
N MET A 567 -37.91 1.40 14.81
CA MET A 567 -37.71 1.94 13.45
C MET A 567 -36.54 1.31 12.73
N PHE A 568 -35.57 0.68 13.45
CA PHE A 568 -34.37 0.13 12.87
C PHE A 568 -34.48 -1.38 12.65
N HIS A 569 -34.10 -1.84 11.45
CA HIS A 569 -34.21 -3.24 11.05
C HIS A 569 -32.97 -4.08 11.33
N GLU A 570 -31.80 -3.46 11.56
CA GLU A 570 -30.56 -4.16 11.85
C GLU A 570 -30.55 -4.72 13.28
N ARG A 571 -30.98 -5.97 13.42
CA ARG A 571 -31.13 -6.61 14.73
C ARG A 571 -29.82 -6.68 15.53
N SER A 572 -28.67 -6.94 14.89
CA SER A 572 -27.40 -7.06 15.58
C SER A 572 -26.92 -5.74 16.17
N ALA A 573 -26.96 -4.65 15.38
CA ALA A 573 -26.62 -3.31 15.86
C ALA A 573 -27.63 -2.81 16.89
N LEU A 574 -28.90 -3.10 16.67
CA LEU A 574 -29.99 -2.77 17.61
C LEU A 574 -29.82 -3.48 18.96
N ASN A 575 -29.52 -4.79 18.96
CA ASN A 575 -29.29 -5.55 20.20
C ASN A 575 -28.07 -5.01 20.94
N ASN A 576 -26.97 -4.75 20.25
CA ASN A 576 -25.77 -4.16 20.87
C ASN A 576 -26.09 -2.79 21.48
N CYS A 577 -26.88 -1.97 20.78
CA CYS A 577 -27.33 -0.68 21.27
C CYS A 577 -28.21 -0.85 22.54
N CYS A 578 -29.18 -1.77 22.52
CA CYS A 578 -30.06 -2.08 23.65
C CYS A 578 -29.29 -2.58 24.87
N VAL A 579 -28.33 -3.53 24.66
CA VAL A 579 -27.48 -4.04 25.74
C VAL A 579 -26.63 -2.91 26.33
N ASN A 580 -26.03 -2.06 25.50
CA ASN A 580 -25.23 -0.93 25.98
C ASN A 580 -26.06 0.09 26.79
N ILE A 581 -27.30 0.36 26.38
CA ILE A 581 -28.24 1.21 27.16
C ILE A 581 -28.55 0.55 28.49
N ALA A 582 -28.86 -0.75 28.51
CA ALA A 582 -29.19 -1.49 29.72
C ALA A 582 -28.01 -1.58 30.68
N GLU A 583 -26.79 -1.90 30.20
CA GLU A 583 -25.56 -1.93 31.01
C GLU A 583 -25.28 -0.58 31.67
N THR A 584 -25.35 0.49 30.88
CA THR A 584 -25.16 1.86 31.42
C THR A 584 -26.21 2.20 32.45
N THR A 585 -27.47 1.79 32.23
CA THR A 585 -28.57 2.07 33.15
C THR A 585 -28.40 1.32 34.47
N VAL A 586 -28.03 0.04 34.42
CA VAL A 586 -27.74 -0.75 35.62
C VAL A 586 -26.55 -0.16 36.38
N GLN A 587 -25.45 0.16 35.68
CA GLN A 587 -24.29 0.77 36.29
C GLN A 587 -24.63 2.07 37.03
N ARG A 588 -25.36 2.97 36.37
CA ARG A 588 -25.78 4.24 36.94
C ARG A 588 -26.77 4.04 38.11
N PHE A 589 -27.69 3.13 37.97
CA PHE A 589 -28.61 2.78 39.07
C PHE A 589 -27.83 2.33 40.31
N VAL A 590 -26.89 1.41 40.16
CA VAL A 590 -26.02 0.95 41.27
C VAL A 590 -25.27 2.12 41.89
N GLN A 591 -24.69 3.01 41.06
CA GLN A 591 -24.00 4.21 41.52
C GLN A 591 -24.91 5.16 42.30
N HIS A 592 -26.15 5.41 41.81
CA HIS A 592 -27.09 6.28 42.45
C HIS A 592 -27.56 5.70 43.81
N VAL A 593 -27.90 4.41 43.84
CA VAL A 593 -28.31 3.75 45.09
C VAL A 593 -27.20 3.81 46.15
N CYS A 594 -25.96 3.56 45.77
CA CYS A 594 -24.81 3.65 46.69
C CYS A 594 -24.53 5.07 47.23
N ASN A 595 -25.15 6.10 46.62
CA ASN A 595 -24.91 7.50 47.00
C ASN A 595 -26.14 8.23 47.50
N VAL A 596 -27.23 7.50 47.82
CA VAL A 596 -28.42 8.06 48.47
C VAL A 596 -28.06 8.50 49.89
N LYS A 597 -28.49 9.71 50.28
CA LYS A 597 -28.26 10.23 51.64
C LYS A 597 -29.13 9.49 52.63
N SER A 598 -28.57 9.05 53.75
CA SER A 598 -29.25 8.49 54.92
C SER A 598 -30.47 7.59 54.59
N ILE A 599 -30.23 6.36 54.18
CA ILE A 599 -31.26 5.39 53.80
C ILE A 599 -31.89 4.79 55.08
N SER A 600 -33.19 4.95 55.22
CA SER A 600 -33.96 4.33 56.30
C SER A 600 -34.13 2.82 56.10
N LYS A 601 -34.53 2.08 57.14
CA LYS A 601 -34.82 0.64 56.99
C LYS A 601 -35.92 0.38 55.96
N PHE A 602 -36.93 1.22 55.91
CA PHE A 602 -37.99 1.18 54.88
C PHE A 602 -37.44 1.51 53.49
N GLY A 603 -36.63 2.56 53.38
CA GLY A 603 -35.94 2.92 52.13
C GLY A 603 -35.12 1.77 51.54
N ARG A 604 -34.42 0.98 52.38
CA ARG A 604 -33.65 -0.19 51.90
C ARG A 604 -34.57 -1.27 51.31
N MET A 605 -35.71 -1.58 51.98
CA MET A 605 -36.71 -2.54 51.46
C MET A 605 -37.29 -2.05 50.13
N LYS A 606 -37.53 -0.74 49.99
CA LYS A 606 -38.03 -0.13 48.77
C LYS A 606 -37.03 -0.21 47.64
N LEU A 607 -35.76 0.10 47.90
CA LEU A 607 -34.69 -0.02 46.91
C LEU A 607 -34.42 -1.48 46.45
N GLN A 608 -34.66 -2.47 47.33
CA GLN A 608 -34.63 -3.87 46.90
C GLN A 608 -35.75 -4.23 45.92
N ILE A 609 -36.96 -3.70 46.17
CA ILE A 609 -38.07 -3.84 45.23
C ILE A 609 -37.74 -3.15 43.91
N ASP A 610 -37.15 -1.95 43.98
CA ASP A 610 -36.71 -1.23 42.80
C ASP A 610 -35.63 -1.99 42.02
N CYS A 611 -34.70 -2.70 42.67
CA CYS A 611 -33.75 -3.60 41.98
C CYS A 611 -34.47 -4.68 41.16
N LYS A 612 -35.53 -5.29 41.69
CA LYS A 612 -36.31 -6.29 40.95
C LYS A 612 -37.14 -5.66 39.82
N HIS A 613 -37.71 -4.47 40.07
CA HIS A 613 -38.43 -3.74 39.03
C HIS A 613 -37.55 -3.22 37.93
N LEU A 614 -36.27 -2.91 38.19
CA LEU A 614 -35.31 -2.55 37.17
C LEU A 614 -35.09 -3.69 36.15
N GLU A 615 -35.02 -4.94 36.63
CA GLU A 615 -34.99 -6.11 35.73
C GLU A 615 -36.19 -6.15 34.79
N THR A 616 -37.38 -5.94 35.35
CA THR A 616 -38.62 -5.87 34.54
C THR A 616 -38.65 -4.66 33.60
N ALA A 617 -38.13 -3.54 34.06
CA ALA A 617 -38.05 -2.30 33.25
C ALA A 617 -37.09 -2.44 32.05
N LEU A 618 -36.00 -3.21 32.21
CA LEU A 618 -35.04 -3.44 31.15
C LEU A 618 -35.37 -4.65 30.26
N ALA A 619 -36.32 -5.50 30.62
CA ALA A 619 -36.75 -6.65 29.82
C ALA A 619 -37.12 -6.32 28.36
N PRO A 620 -37.67 -5.14 27.98
CA PRO A 620 -37.91 -4.78 26.60
C PRO A 620 -36.58 -4.61 25.80
N LEU A 621 -35.47 -4.26 26.45
CA LEU A 621 -34.18 -4.02 25.80
C LEU A 621 -33.37 -5.31 25.68
N VAL A 622 -33.36 -6.15 26.71
CA VAL A 622 -32.47 -7.32 26.81
C VAL A 622 -33.33 -8.55 27.17
N SER A 623 -33.26 -9.57 26.32
CA SER A 623 -34.05 -10.80 26.50
C SER A 623 -33.60 -11.63 27.70
N ASP A 624 -32.29 -11.67 27.95
CA ASP A 624 -31.67 -12.36 29.07
C ASP A 624 -30.75 -11.40 29.84
N MET A 625 -31.04 -11.16 31.10
CA MET A 625 -30.21 -10.29 31.94
C MET A 625 -28.80 -10.79 32.13
N SER A 626 -28.53 -12.06 31.87
CA SER A 626 -27.16 -12.62 31.90
C SER A 626 -26.24 -12.00 30.85
N GLU A 627 -26.78 -11.46 29.76
CA GLU A 627 -26.05 -10.74 28.71
C GLU A 627 -25.35 -9.48 29.25
N LEU A 628 -25.86 -8.89 30.34
CA LEU A 628 -25.25 -7.72 30.99
C LEU A 628 -23.99 -8.08 31.83
N GLY A 629 -23.64 -9.35 31.96
CA GLY A 629 -22.40 -9.82 32.55
C GLY A 629 -22.14 -9.31 33.98
N ASP A 630 -21.06 -8.57 34.15
CA ASP A 630 -20.63 -8.04 35.45
C ASP A 630 -21.62 -7.01 36.03
N HIS A 631 -22.29 -6.23 35.21
CA HIS A 631 -23.27 -5.22 35.67
C HIS A 631 -24.45 -5.88 36.31
N TYR A 632 -24.94 -7.00 35.78
CA TYR A 632 -26.01 -7.75 36.39
C TYR A 632 -25.58 -8.42 37.72
N ARG A 633 -24.35 -8.95 37.78
CA ARG A 633 -23.77 -9.47 39.04
C ARG A 633 -23.70 -8.38 40.10
N GLN A 634 -23.30 -7.17 39.73
CA GLN A 634 -23.27 -6.02 40.64
C GLN A 634 -24.66 -5.62 41.12
N LEU A 635 -25.68 -5.65 40.27
CA LEU A 635 -27.07 -5.38 40.67
C LEU A 635 -27.59 -6.40 41.68
N LYS A 636 -27.33 -7.69 41.45
CA LYS A 636 -27.69 -8.75 42.39
C LYS A 636 -26.92 -8.62 43.72
N ALA A 637 -25.64 -8.33 43.68
CA ALA A 637 -24.84 -8.09 44.87
C ALA A 637 -25.34 -6.88 45.66
N LEU A 638 -25.73 -5.79 44.97
CA LEU A 638 -26.36 -4.60 45.61
C LEU A 638 -27.66 -4.97 46.31
N SER A 639 -28.54 -5.72 45.65
CA SER A 639 -29.81 -6.15 46.26
C SER A 639 -29.59 -6.93 47.56
N LEU A 640 -28.60 -7.83 47.57
CA LEU A 640 -28.22 -8.59 48.78
C LEU A 640 -27.53 -7.71 49.84
N LEU A 641 -26.76 -6.71 49.42
CA LEU A 641 -26.08 -5.78 50.32
C LEU A 641 -27.09 -4.93 51.11
N LEU A 642 -28.17 -4.50 50.49
CA LEU A 642 -29.21 -3.69 51.14
C LEU A 642 -29.93 -4.43 52.30
N GLU A 643 -29.89 -5.76 52.35
CA GLU A 643 -30.43 -6.58 53.48
C GLU A 643 -29.52 -6.64 54.67
N LYS A 644 -28.19 -6.50 54.45
CA LYS A 644 -27.17 -6.78 55.45
C LYS A 644 -26.94 -5.63 56.42
N SER A 645 -26.42 -5.96 57.61
CA SER A 645 -25.87 -4.96 58.52
C SER A 645 -24.51 -4.45 58.02
N PRO A 646 -24.05 -3.25 58.43
CA PRO A 646 -22.74 -2.73 58.05
C PRO A 646 -21.57 -3.72 58.33
N GLN A 647 -21.64 -4.46 59.42
CA GLN A 647 -20.63 -5.46 59.81
C GLN A 647 -20.67 -6.68 58.91
N ASP A 648 -21.87 -7.17 58.52
CA ASP A 648 -22.01 -8.28 57.59
C ASP A 648 -21.62 -7.93 56.16
N ILE A 649 -21.80 -6.66 55.79
CA ILE A 649 -21.33 -6.12 54.50
C ILE A 649 -19.81 -6.20 54.39
N ALA A 650 -19.06 -5.79 55.46
CA ALA A 650 -17.62 -5.85 55.49
C ALA A 650 -17.10 -7.29 55.38
N LYS A 651 -17.71 -8.24 56.10
CA LYS A 651 -17.36 -9.67 56.03
C LYS A 651 -17.61 -10.22 54.62
N SER A 652 -18.76 -9.96 54.02
CA SER A 652 -19.07 -10.49 52.69
C SER A 652 -18.19 -9.86 51.58
N GLN A 653 -17.71 -8.64 51.76
CA GLN A 653 -16.80 -7.99 50.81
C GLN A 653 -15.42 -8.59 50.88
N SER A 654 -14.92 -8.95 52.09
CA SER A 654 -13.63 -9.63 52.23
C SER A 654 -13.64 -11.06 51.69
N GLU A 655 -14.80 -11.72 51.62
CA GLU A 655 -15.02 -13.04 51.02
C GLU A 655 -15.12 -13.02 49.47
N GLY A 656 -15.06 -11.87 48.82
CA GLY A 656 -14.98 -11.75 47.34
C GLY A 656 -16.33 -11.35 46.69
N ALA A 657 -17.00 -10.37 47.22
CA ALA A 657 -18.22 -9.84 46.62
C ALA A 657 -17.98 -9.17 45.28
N SER A 658 -18.99 -9.19 44.39
CA SER A 658 -18.90 -8.68 43.03
C SER A 658 -18.87 -7.15 42.89
N LEU A 659 -19.18 -6.40 43.97
CA LEU A 659 -19.20 -4.95 43.97
C LEU A 659 -17.80 -4.38 44.20
N PRO A 660 -17.41 -3.30 43.49
CA PRO A 660 -16.18 -2.56 43.79
C PRO A 660 -16.16 -2.01 45.22
N TYR A 661 -15.02 -2.07 45.87
CA TYR A 661 -14.85 -1.57 47.25
C TYR A 661 -15.28 -0.12 47.40
N SER A 662 -14.97 0.72 46.43
CA SER A 662 -15.37 2.14 46.45
C SER A 662 -16.88 2.32 46.49
N LEU A 663 -17.67 1.54 45.75
CA LEU A 663 -19.13 1.61 45.74
C LEU A 663 -19.73 1.10 47.04
N VAL A 664 -19.19 0.00 47.59
CA VAL A 664 -19.64 -0.53 48.90
C VAL A 664 -19.38 0.49 50.01
N MET A 665 -18.22 1.11 50.01
CA MET A 665 -17.88 2.17 50.99
C MET A 665 -18.79 3.39 50.82
N MET A 666 -19.09 3.84 49.58
CA MET A 666 -20.02 4.92 49.30
C MET A 666 -21.43 4.56 49.83
N CYS A 667 -21.90 3.33 49.67
CA CYS A 667 -23.16 2.85 50.22
C CYS A 667 -23.14 2.89 51.75
N LEU A 668 -22.06 2.49 52.42
CA LEU A 668 -21.94 2.52 53.86
C LEU A 668 -22.02 3.91 54.49
N PHE A 669 -21.65 4.98 53.77
CA PHE A 669 -21.87 6.35 54.22
C PHE A 669 -23.33 6.70 54.39
N SER A 670 -24.26 6.02 53.69
CA SER A 670 -25.69 6.23 53.84
C SER A 670 -26.26 5.64 55.15
N PHE A 671 -25.49 4.73 55.82
CA PHE A 671 -25.82 4.17 57.10
C PHE A 671 -25.20 4.93 58.27
N ALA A 672 -24.30 5.86 57.96
CA ALA A 672 -23.57 6.63 58.96
C ALA A 672 -24.43 7.76 59.55
N GLY A 673 -24.09 8.16 60.78
CA GLY A 673 -24.69 9.31 61.40
C GLY A 673 -24.39 10.63 60.73
N PRO A 674 -25.08 11.70 61.09
CA PRO A 674 -25.01 13.00 60.37
C PRO A 674 -23.62 13.65 60.39
N GLN A 675 -22.73 13.23 61.26
CA GLN A 675 -21.38 13.77 61.37
C GLN A 675 -20.39 13.17 60.37
N LEU A 676 -20.61 11.95 59.92
CA LEU A 676 -19.75 11.27 58.92
C LEU A 676 -20.33 11.51 57.52
N LEU A 677 -19.90 12.63 56.92
CA LEU A 677 -20.40 13.05 55.62
C LEU A 677 -19.83 12.22 54.46
N ALA A 678 -20.68 11.93 53.48
CA ALA A 678 -20.27 11.25 52.24
C ALA A 678 -19.19 12.04 51.49
N PRO A 679 -18.31 11.36 50.72
CA PRO A 679 -17.15 11.97 50.08
C PRO A 679 -17.49 13.19 49.19
N HIS A 680 -18.55 13.13 48.43
CA HIS A 680 -19.01 14.23 47.58
C HIS A 680 -19.50 15.43 48.36
N VAL A 681 -20.21 15.19 49.50
CA VAL A 681 -20.66 16.24 50.39
C VAL A 681 -19.47 16.93 51.05
N CYS A 682 -18.46 16.17 51.51
CA CYS A 682 -17.18 16.68 51.99
C CYS A 682 -16.46 17.57 50.95
N ALA A 683 -16.59 17.27 49.68
CA ALA A 683 -16.01 18.02 48.56
C ALA A 683 -16.91 19.23 48.14
N GLY A 684 -18.08 19.42 48.72
CA GLY A 684 -19.03 20.47 48.33
C GLY A 684 -19.69 20.21 46.99
N TRP A 685 -19.78 18.94 46.58
CA TRP A 685 -20.35 18.54 45.29
C TRP A 685 -21.78 18.09 45.45
N ASN A 686 -22.60 18.42 44.44
CA ASN A 686 -23.93 17.81 44.31
C ASN A 686 -23.78 16.40 43.69
N VAL A 687 -24.87 15.61 43.72
CA VAL A 687 -24.87 14.25 43.19
C VAL A 687 -24.57 14.22 41.69
N GLN A 688 -25.04 15.18 40.93
CA GLN A 688 -24.78 15.27 39.49
C GLN A 688 -23.27 15.39 39.18
N LYS A 689 -22.58 16.26 39.95
CA LYS A 689 -21.12 16.41 39.79
C LYS A 689 -20.36 15.16 40.21
N LEU A 690 -20.84 14.48 41.25
CA LEU A 690 -20.27 13.17 41.64
C LEU A 690 -20.42 12.13 40.56
N MET A 691 -21.59 12.01 39.91
CA MET A 691 -21.80 11.06 38.83
C MET A 691 -20.93 11.36 37.62
N GLN A 692 -20.78 12.64 37.23
CA GLN A 692 -19.84 13.05 36.18
C GLN A 692 -18.39 12.71 36.55
N TRP A 693 -18.01 12.87 37.81
CA TRP A 693 -16.68 12.50 38.28
C TRP A 693 -16.45 10.99 38.22
N LEU A 694 -17.44 10.16 38.62
CA LEU A 694 -17.39 8.70 38.53
C LEU A 694 -17.28 8.19 37.08
N ASP A 695 -17.90 8.89 36.13
CA ASP A 695 -17.79 8.55 34.70
C ASP A 695 -16.37 8.80 34.13
N THR A 696 -15.70 9.88 34.62
CA THR A 696 -14.35 10.24 34.19
C THR A 696 -13.27 9.44 34.92
N HIS A 697 -13.49 9.10 36.20
CA HIS A 697 -12.53 8.38 37.04
C HIS A 697 -12.94 6.91 37.20
N ARG A 698 -12.67 6.11 36.16
CA ARG A 698 -13.06 4.69 36.13
C ARG A 698 -12.16 3.78 36.96
N ARG A 699 -10.93 4.25 37.32
CA ARG A 699 -9.98 3.44 38.07
C ARG A 699 -10.37 3.38 39.54
N GLU A 700 -10.44 2.16 40.07
CA GLU A 700 -10.82 1.92 41.45
C GLU A 700 -9.88 2.64 42.45
N LYS A 701 -8.61 2.74 42.17
CA LYS A 701 -7.61 3.45 42.97
C LYS A 701 -8.00 4.90 43.23
N GLU A 702 -8.38 5.63 42.15
CA GLU A 702 -8.77 7.05 42.25
C GLU A 702 -10.03 7.22 43.11
N ARG A 703 -10.97 6.28 42.98
CA ARG A 703 -12.20 6.25 43.77
C ARG A 703 -11.95 5.96 45.25
N LEU A 704 -11.06 5.02 45.56
CA LEU A 704 -10.64 4.73 46.94
C LEU A 704 -9.86 5.92 47.55
N ASP A 705 -9.03 6.62 46.78
CA ASP A 705 -8.33 7.80 47.29
C ASP A 705 -9.30 8.96 47.58
N PHE A 706 -10.37 9.10 46.78
CA PHE A 706 -11.45 10.05 47.05
C PHE A 706 -12.18 9.75 48.36
N VAL A 707 -12.51 8.47 48.61
CA VAL A 707 -13.12 8.03 49.87
C VAL A 707 -12.16 8.23 51.03
N ALA A 708 -10.88 7.90 50.86
CA ALA A 708 -9.86 8.09 51.89
C ALA A 708 -9.74 9.56 52.33
N GLY A 709 -9.82 10.49 51.37
CA GLY A 709 -9.84 11.91 51.65
C GLY A 709 -10.99 12.34 52.53
N ALA A 710 -12.19 11.76 52.36
CA ALA A 710 -13.34 12.03 53.21
C ALA A 710 -13.16 11.49 54.64
N LEU A 711 -12.67 10.25 54.77
CA LEU A 711 -12.40 9.63 56.05
C LEU A 711 -11.36 10.41 56.83
N GLN A 712 -10.31 10.90 56.17
CA GLN A 712 -9.27 11.73 56.80
C GLN A 712 -9.85 13.06 57.30
N ARG A 713 -10.71 13.71 56.51
CA ARG A 713 -11.44 14.94 56.95
C ARG A 713 -12.29 14.67 58.20
N TYR A 714 -13.06 13.56 58.19
CA TYR A 714 -13.84 13.18 59.35
C TYR A 714 -12.96 12.95 60.59
N GLN A 715 -11.85 12.25 60.48
CA GLN A 715 -10.90 12.02 61.56
C GLN A 715 -10.39 13.37 62.14
N ASN A 716 -10.05 14.30 61.29
CA ASN A 716 -9.58 15.64 61.66
C ASN A 716 -10.70 16.42 62.39
N HIS A 717 -11.96 16.31 61.92
CA HIS A 717 -13.13 16.95 62.52
C HIS A 717 -13.40 16.38 63.92
N VAL A 718 -13.36 15.07 64.11
CA VAL A 718 -13.54 14.41 65.43
C VAL A 718 -12.42 14.86 66.40
N ARG A 719 -11.18 14.96 65.98
CA ARG A 719 -10.03 15.42 66.78
C ARG A 719 -10.20 16.89 67.16
N GLN A 720 -10.56 17.77 66.24
CA GLN A 720 -10.71 19.21 66.47
C GLN A 720 -11.86 19.55 67.43
N ASN A 721 -12.97 18.80 67.31
CA ASN A 721 -14.17 19.04 68.16
C ASN A 721 -14.17 18.17 69.42
N GLN A 722 -13.12 17.42 69.73
CA GLN A 722 -12.98 16.55 70.92
C GLN A 722 -14.17 15.61 71.10
N ILE A 723 -14.72 15.03 70.03
CA ILE A 723 -15.85 14.13 70.06
C ILE A 723 -15.38 12.80 70.68
N ALA A 724 -16.09 12.33 71.71
CA ALA A 724 -15.66 11.18 72.56
C ALA A 724 -15.69 9.82 71.84
N THR A 725 -16.52 9.64 70.80
CA THR A 725 -16.70 8.37 70.13
C THR A 725 -16.79 8.59 68.60
N TYR A 726 -16.10 7.70 67.85
CA TYR A 726 -16.26 7.66 66.40
C TYR A 726 -17.63 7.03 66.03
N ASP A 727 -18.15 7.36 64.83
CA ASP A 727 -19.33 6.72 64.26
C ASP A 727 -19.07 5.18 64.11
N GLU A 728 -20.10 4.36 64.35
CA GLU A 728 -20.00 2.90 64.29
C GLU A 728 -19.59 2.37 62.93
N VAL A 729 -19.87 3.10 61.87
CA VAL A 729 -19.49 2.74 60.48
C VAL A 729 -18.07 3.11 60.15
N TYR A 730 -17.46 4.07 60.89
CA TYR A 730 -16.10 4.59 60.56
C TYR A 730 -15.02 3.52 60.61
N PRO A 731 -14.87 2.63 61.67
CA PRO A 731 -13.89 1.59 61.71
C PRO A 731 -14.05 0.57 60.56
N ILE A 732 -15.33 0.29 60.16
CA ILE A 732 -15.64 -0.61 59.08
C ILE A 732 -15.13 -0.06 57.75
N LEU A 733 -15.35 1.26 57.51
CA LEU A 733 -14.86 1.94 56.31
C LEU A 733 -13.32 1.93 56.22
N LEU A 734 -12.61 2.10 57.36
CA LEU A 734 -11.18 2.01 57.38
C LEU A 734 -10.66 0.61 57.02
N GLN A 735 -11.29 -0.41 57.56
CA GLN A 735 -10.94 -1.81 57.24
C GLN A 735 -11.13 -2.09 55.74
N LEU A 736 -12.28 -1.73 55.19
CA LEU A 736 -12.60 -1.89 53.76
C LEU A 736 -11.66 -1.09 52.84
N LEU A 737 -11.19 0.08 53.26
CA LEU A 737 -10.20 0.85 52.53
C LEU A 737 -8.85 0.13 52.46
N GLU A 738 -8.41 -0.46 53.55
CA GLU A 738 -7.18 -1.25 53.59
C GLU A 738 -7.29 -2.52 52.73
N ASP A 739 -8.40 -3.24 52.87
CA ASP A 739 -8.68 -4.44 52.06
C ASP A 739 -8.75 -4.14 50.58
N GLY A 740 -9.41 -3.04 50.20
CA GLY A 740 -9.48 -2.57 48.81
C GLY A 740 -8.12 -2.20 48.21
N ARG A 741 -7.29 -1.51 49.03
CA ARG A 741 -5.92 -1.18 48.60
C ARG A 741 -5.04 -2.44 48.47
N GLN A 742 -5.22 -3.43 49.34
CA GLN A 742 -4.51 -4.72 49.25
C GLN A 742 -4.97 -5.54 48.03
N ALA A 743 -6.28 -5.52 47.73
CA ALA A 743 -6.84 -6.21 46.56
C ALA A 743 -6.24 -5.62 45.26
N LEU A 744 -6.15 -4.29 45.18
CA LEU A 744 -5.53 -3.61 44.01
C LEU A 744 -4.05 -4.01 43.85
N LYS A 745 -3.27 -4.04 44.95
CA LYS A 745 -1.86 -4.48 44.91
C LYS A 745 -1.69 -5.93 44.45
N LYS A 746 -2.68 -6.79 44.70
CA LYS A 746 -2.68 -8.20 44.23
C LYS A 746 -3.03 -8.29 42.74
N GLN A 747 -3.84 -7.37 42.20
CA GLN A 747 -4.17 -7.32 40.78
C GLN A 747 -3.06 -6.69 39.90
N GLU A 748 -2.24 -5.81 40.49
CA GLU A 748 -1.08 -5.18 39.79
C GLU A 748 0.17 -6.11 39.76
N LYS A 749 0.19 -7.20 40.55
CA LYS A 749 1.22 -8.26 40.52
C LYS A 749 0.78 -9.43 39.62
#